data_9a57a67ac67d582597e0df890f81ec2a
#
_entry.id   9a57a67ac67d582597e0df890f81ec2a
#
_cell.length_a   1.000
_cell.length_b   1.000
_cell.length_c   1.000
_cell.angle_alpha   90.00
_cell.angle_beta   90.00
_cell.angle_gamma   90.00
#
_symmetry.space_group_name_H-M   'P 1'
#
loop_
_entity.id
_entity.type
_entity.pdbx_description
1 polymer ?
#
loop_
_entity_poly.entity_id
_entity_poly.type
_entity_poly.pdbx_seq_one_letter_code
_entity_poly.pdbx_strand_id
1 'polypeptide(L)'
;MHRAGIAAIAAGWLAAAVCAGAAVAGGTEQDPAITVIGNRHIGADVIRSFFHAGPDNQYDAAARDGALKALYASDLFTDVKISHEGNRILVVVVENPTIGVVAFEGNRKLKDADLKAQVQSKANGPLSRELIQSDVVRILDLYRAHGYFNAQVAPKTIERKPGDNGRVNLVFEIKEGEKLAVKDIAFTGNSAFSQVKLRGVVKSGVSNPLSFVLDNDIYDADRIENDADLVRRFYLAHGYPDVRVSSAARYDASKKGAVVAFKIDEGPQYRLGKVDIESHLKTVDGSALRENLRTQSGDIYDADAVTKSVEALAIALARGGEPFASVVPRIERHAGRRIVDVSYRIEQGRRVYIERIQIHGNAKTRDDVIRREFDVGEGDAYNRALVDRGERHLKALGYFKSVKIAAAPGSAPDRVVLDVTVEEQQTGNFWISGGYSTSDGFLASVTISDTNFLGTGDIAKTTLTYGQYARGFDLAFTDPWFLGQRLSLGGELFGRQTFANSNQAFNTSLYGAKVTAGTPITDNLGVTWSYSIYNQGLSLDPAIGTVSLPIQQAAQAGSYWVSSIGSGVTYSTLDNPKDPTSGVWARTNNEFAGLGGAAKFARTTDDVRVYQPITGDLVGVVRAQGGYVAPWGGQQLPLLSGFFGGPQLIRGFAPNGFGPRDITPGTTMDNLGGNIYWTTSAELQAPVPFVPPDAQLKLALFSDTGSLWATNASTVPGLATSLSPAQRIANSQALRASVGVSLIWDSMFGPIRVDYAYPIAKQSYDVTQRFQFHAGAF
;
A
#
# COMPACT_ATOMS: atom_id res chain seq x y z
N MET A 1 -47.52 -0.75 8.65
CA MET A 1 -48.25 -0.23 9.83
C MET A 1 -47.29 0.68 10.60
N HIS A 2 -47.74 1.91 10.76
CA HIS A 2 -47.32 2.98 11.71
C HIS A 2 -45.86 3.45 11.63
N ARG A 3 -45.63 4.61 11.02
CA ARG A 3 -45.85 6.02 11.43
C ARG A 3 -45.11 6.37 12.72
N ALA A 4 -44.22 7.22 12.61
CA ALA A 4 -44.10 8.67 12.73
C ALA A 4 -43.09 8.93 13.86
N GLY A 5 -42.33 9.95 13.93
CA GLY A 5 -42.28 11.28 13.44
C GLY A 5 -41.22 12.07 14.15
N ILE A 6 -40.79 13.11 13.50
CA ILE A 6 -40.67 14.51 14.03
C ILE A 6 -39.68 14.67 15.24
N ALA A 7 -38.77 15.58 15.29
CA ALA A 7 -38.71 16.95 14.87
C ALA A 7 -37.30 17.55 14.97
N ALA A 8 -37.07 18.52 14.15
CA ALA A 8 -36.05 19.54 14.22
C ALA A 8 -36.02 20.30 15.56
N ILE A 9 -34.84 20.77 15.98
CA ILE A 9 -34.71 22.03 16.70
C ILE A 9 -33.41 22.70 16.24
N ALA A 10 -33.59 23.81 15.54
CA ALA A 10 -32.63 24.87 15.40
C ALA A 10 -32.91 25.90 16.52
N ALA A 11 -31.84 26.38 17.13
CA ALA A 11 -31.81 27.65 17.87
C ALA A 11 -30.35 27.84 18.30
N GLY A 12 -29.56 28.80 17.88
CA GLY A 12 -29.89 30.21 17.90
C GLY A 12 -29.72 30.78 19.29
N TRP A 13 -28.50 31.23 19.66
CA TRP A 13 -28.35 32.11 20.83
C TRP A 13 -27.49 33.29 20.44
N LEU A 14 -28.21 34.44 20.24
CA LEU A 14 -27.67 35.75 20.43
C LEU A 14 -28.24 36.23 21.77
N ALA A 15 -27.43 36.42 22.79
CA ALA A 15 -27.82 37.02 24.04
C ALA A 15 -27.47 38.51 24.00
N ALA A 16 -28.52 39.34 23.92
CA ALA A 16 -28.44 40.77 24.20
C ALA A 16 -28.61 40.95 25.70
N ALA A 17 -27.67 41.60 26.36
CA ALA A 17 -27.80 42.08 27.72
C ALA A 17 -28.32 43.50 27.67
N VAL A 18 -29.54 43.69 28.12
CA VAL A 18 -30.13 45.00 28.45
C VAL A 18 -29.86 45.26 29.91
N CYS A 19 -29.12 46.31 30.23
CA CYS A 19 -29.15 46.93 31.53
C CYS A 19 -29.89 48.27 31.45
N ALA A 20 -31.03 48.35 32.10
CA ALA A 20 -31.72 49.56 32.39
C ALA A 20 -31.16 50.23 33.67
N GLY A 21 -31.02 51.52 33.68
CA GLY A 21 -30.75 52.20 34.91
C GLY A 21 -30.41 53.70 34.78
N ALA A 22 -31.38 54.54 35.12
CA ALA A 22 -31.31 55.90 35.67
C ALA A 22 -30.96 57.05 34.72
N ALA A 23 -32.01 57.84 34.49
CA ALA A 23 -31.95 59.15 33.98
C ALA A 23 -31.28 60.11 34.99
N VAL A 24 -30.32 60.90 34.48
CA VAL A 24 -29.95 62.18 35.04
C VAL A 24 -30.03 63.20 33.90
N ALA A 25 -30.94 64.12 34.01
CA ALA A 25 -31.09 65.27 33.13
C ALA A 25 -29.94 66.25 33.34
N GLY A 26 -29.32 66.68 32.24
CA GLY A 26 -28.36 67.80 32.29
C GLY A 26 -27.62 68.01 31.00
N GLY A 27 -27.99 68.98 30.18
CA GLY A 27 -27.14 69.58 29.17
C GLY A 27 -27.40 69.10 27.74
N THR A 28 -28.22 69.85 26.99
CA THR A 28 -28.33 69.73 25.52
C THR A 28 -27.07 70.22 24.84
N GLU A 29 -26.09 69.31 24.63
CA GLU A 29 -25.13 69.46 23.55
C GLU A 29 -25.69 68.63 22.40
N GLN A 30 -26.06 69.28 21.29
CA GLN A 30 -26.61 68.65 20.10
C GLN A 30 -25.49 67.84 19.44
N ASP A 31 -25.58 66.51 19.53
CA ASP A 31 -24.79 65.58 18.73
C ASP A 31 -24.94 66.01 17.25
N PRO A 32 -23.83 66.21 16.50
CA PRO A 32 -23.90 66.58 15.08
C PRO A 32 -24.65 65.50 14.31
N ALA A 33 -25.81 65.95 13.72
CA ALA A 33 -26.64 64.98 12.98
C ALA A 33 -25.89 64.42 11.76
N ILE A 34 -25.51 63.15 11.82
CA ILE A 34 -24.92 62.44 10.69
C ILE A 34 -26.05 62.07 9.71
N THR A 35 -26.10 62.77 8.60
CA THR A 35 -27.05 62.50 7.50
C THR A 35 -26.41 61.59 6.49
N VAL A 36 -27.03 60.44 6.21
CA VAL A 36 -26.56 59.46 5.23
C VAL A 36 -27.44 59.55 3.98
N ILE A 37 -26.83 59.65 2.82
CA ILE A 37 -27.48 59.68 1.50
C ILE A 37 -26.86 58.63 0.59
N GLY A 38 -27.71 57.96 -0.19
CA GLY A 38 -27.28 56.95 -1.17
C GLY A 38 -27.34 55.49 -0.68
N ASN A 39 -27.60 55.29 0.60
CA ASN A 39 -27.83 53.95 1.15
C ASN A 39 -29.19 53.41 0.67
N ARG A 40 -29.19 52.18 0.12
CA ARG A 40 -30.39 51.50 -0.39
C ARG A 40 -30.75 50.25 0.41
N HIS A 41 -29.75 49.49 0.82
CA HIS A 41 -29.90 48.19 1.51
C HIS A 41 -29.25 48.21 2.89
N ILE A 42 -28.25 49.06 3.09
CA ILE A 42 -27.53 49.18 4.36
C ILE A 42 -28.21 50.24 5.19
N GLY A 43 -28.65 49.87 6.38
CA GLY A 43 -29.31 50.82 7.29
C GLY A 43 -28.39 51.99 7.63
N ALA A 44 -28.95 53.22 7.66
CA ALA A 44 -28.17 54.43 8.01
C ALA A 44 -27.49 54.30 9.39
N ASP A 45 -28.09 53.53 10.30
CA ASP A 45 -27.52 53.28 11.64
C ASP A 45 -26.24 52.44 11.60
N VAL A 46 -26.15 51.50 10.65
CA VAL A 46 -24.91 50.72 10.42
C VAL A 46 -23.79 51.63 9.91
N ILE A 47 -24.11 52.60 9.02
CA ILE A 47 -23.13 53.56 8.52
C ILE A 47 -22.70 54.52 9.64
N ARG A 48 -23.62 54.95 10.47
CA ARG A 48 -23.34 55.80 11.65
C ARG A 48 -22.44 55.11 12.67
N SER A 49 -22.56 53.80 12.84
CA SER A 49 -21.74 53.05 13.80
C SER A 49 -20.23 53.04 13.48
N PHE A 50 -19.83 53.39 12.25
CA PHE A 50 -18.42 53.55 11.88
C PHE A 50 -17.84 54.90 12.34
N PHE A 51 -18.68 55.84 12.78
CA PHE A 51 -18.25 57.13 13.26
C PHE A 51 -18.03 57.10 14.76
N HIS A 52 -16.79 57.23 15.19
CA HIS A 52 -16.42 57.31 16.59
C HIS A 52 -15.94 58.73 16.87
N ALA A 53 -16.57 59.39 17.84
CA ALA A 53 -16.17 60.73 18.27
C ALA A 53 -14.76 60.70 18.87
N GLY A 54 -13.99 61.74 18.66
CA GLY A 54 -12.68 61.94 19.27
C GLY A 54 -12.74 62.13 20.78
N PRO A 55 -11.58 62.32 21.46
CA PRO A 55 -11.54 62.53 22.92
C PRO A 55 -12.36 63.74 23.42
N ASP A 56 -12.63 64.71 22.57
CA ASP A 56 -13.40 65.93 22.89
C ASP A 56 -14.91 65.80 22.54
N ASN A 57 -15.34 64.53 22.29
CA ASN A 57 -16.71 64.20 21.86
C ASN A 57 -17.16 64.91 20.57
N GLN A 58 -16.20 65.32 19.73
CA GLN A 58 -16.43 65.93 18.41
C GLN A 58 -15.95 65.06 17.30
N TYR A 59 -16.61 65.17 16.15
CA TYR A 59 -16.18 64.48 14.90
C TYR A 59 -15.19 65.34 14.12
N ASP A 60 -13.96 65.43 14.63
CA ASP A 60 -12.87 66.19 14.01
C ASP A 60 -12.43 65.60 12.66
N ALA A 61 -11.42 66.21 12.04
CA ALA A 61 -10.88 65.71 10.77
C ALA A 61 -10.31 64.29 10.88
N ALA A 62 -9.72 63.94 12.04
CA ALA A 62 -9.16 62.60 12.28
C ALA A 62 -10.23 61.52 12.47
N ALA A 63 -11.29 61.84 13.21
CA ALA A 63 -12.46 60.96 13.38
C ALA A 63 -13.18 60.67 12.04
N ARG A 64 -13.33 61.71 11.21
CA ARG A 64 -13.91 61.56 9.86
C ARG A 64 -13.02 60.77 8.92
N ASP A 65 -11.69 60.95 8.94
CA ASP A 65 -10.74 60.14 8.15
C ASP A 65 -10.74 58.68 8.65
N GLY A 66 -10.81 58.46 9.97
CA GLY A 66 -10.97 57.14 10.56
C GLY A 66 -12.25 56.45 10.11
N ALA A 67 -13.40 57.15 10.17
CA ALA A 67 -14.67 56.62 9.67
C ALA A 67 -14.64 56.33 8.15
N LEU A 68 -14.02 57.20 7.35
CA LEU A 68 -13.86 56.99 5.90
C LEU A 68 -13.06 55.73 5.61
N LYS A 69 -11.93 55.53 6.29
CA LYS A 69 -11.10 54.33 6.16
C LYS A 69 -11.85 53.08 6.61
N ALA A 70 -12.57 53.15 7.72
CA ALA A 70 -13.37 52.02 8.21
C ALA A 70 -14.53 51.65 7.29
N LEU A 71 -15.20 52.64 6.70
CA LEU A 71 -16.25 52.41 5.70
C LEU A 71 -15.69 51.74 4.42
N TYR A 72 -14.54 52.19 3.91
CA TYR A 72 -13.87 51.49 2.77
C TYR A 72 -13.39 50.10 3.17
N ALA A 73 -12.82 49.93 4.34
CA ALA A 73 -12.34 48.64 4.83
C ALA A 73 -13.47 47.62 5.07
N SER A 74 -14.72 48.07 5.16
CA SER A 74 -15.88 47.18 5.30
C SER A 74 -16.30 46.48 4.01
N ASP A 75 -15.74 46.86 2.85
CA ASP A 75 -16.14 46.38 1.51
C ASP A 75 -17.64 46.56 1.17
N LEU A 76 -18.35 47.32 1.94
CA LEU A 76 -19.79 47.55 1.72
C LEU A 76 -20.08 48.65 0.69
N PHE A 77 -19.10 49.49 0.40
CA PHE A 77 -19.29 50.69 -0.41
C PHE A 77 -18.25 50.82 -1.52
N THR A 78 -18.74 51.21 -2.72
CA THR A 78 -17.87 51.50 -3.89
C THR A 78 -17.28 52.89 -3.79
N ASP A 79 -18.07 53.87 -3.26
CA ASP A 79 -17.62 55.24 -3.07
C ASP A 79 -18.23 55.79 -1.76
N VAL A 80 -17.42 56.51 -1.03
CA VAL A 80 -17.84 57.17 0.23
C VAL A 80 -17.27 58.57 0.23
N LYS A 81 -18.16 59.57 0.32
CA LYS A 81 -17.79 60.97 0.46
C LYS A 81 -18.33 61.51 1.76
N ILE A 82 -17.44 62.03 2.60
CA ILE A 82 -17.82 62.66 3.88
C ILE A 82 -17.56 64.16 3.73
N SER A 83 -18.63 64.97 3.80
CA SER A 83 -18.55 66.43 3.82
C SER A 83 -19.10 66.97 5.15
N HIS A 84 -18.65 68.15 5.52
CA HIS A 84 -19.03 68.82 6.74
C HIS A 84 -19.63 70.19 6.40
N GLU A 85 -20.91 70.44 6.77
CA GLU A 85 -21.62 71.66 6.56
C GLU A 85 -22.19 72.18 7.91
N GLY A 86 -21.50 73.16 8.48
CA GLY A 86 -21.84 73.66 9.79
C GLY A 86 -21.72 72.62 10.91
N ASN A 87 -22.81 72.30 11.60
CA ASN A 87 -22.82 71.22 12.63
C ASN A 87 -23.42 69.92 12.14
N ARG A 88 -23.37 69.66 10.79
CA ARG A 88 -23.89 68.40 10.17
C ARG A 88 -22.80 67.72 9.38
N ILE A 89 -22.70 66.41 9.51
CA ILE A 89 -21.88 65.59 8.69
C ILE A 89 -22.77 64.93 7.63
N LEU A 90 -22.44 65.19 6.37
CA LEU A 90 -23.13 64.56 5.26
C LEU A 90 -22.24 63.41 4.71
N VAL A 91 -22.77 62.21 4.77
CA VAL A 91 -22.14 60.99 4.28
C VAL A 91 -22.86 60.50 3.03
N VAL A 92 -22.25 60.63 1.89
CA VAL A 92 -22.78 60.14 0.62
C VAL A 92 -22.09 58.82 0.33
N VAL A 93 -22.88 57.76 0.21
CA VAL A 93 -22.36 56.39 -0.05
C VAL A 93 -22.92 55.82 -1.35
N VAL A 94 -22.12 55.05 -2.00
CA VAL A 94 -22.54 54.17 -3.12
C VAL A 94 -22.28 52.74 -2.69
N GLU A 95 -23.36 52.00 -2.45
CA GLU A 95 -23.26 50.61 -1.96
C GLU A 95 -22.69 49.69 -3.03
N ASN A 96 -21.85 48.75 -2.64
CA ASN A 96 -21.43 47.65 -3.49
C ASN A 96 -22.63 46.76 -3.82
N PRO A 97 -22.73 46.28 -5.07
CA PRO A 97 -23.74 45.30 -5.42
C PRO A 97 -23.64 44.05 -4.54
N THR A 98 -24.77 43.46 -4.21
CA THR A 98 -24.79 42.19 -3.48
C THR A 98 -24.77 40.98 -4.42
N ILE A 99 -24.06 39.94 -4.06
CA ILE A 99 -24.00 38.68 -4.84
C ILE A 99 -25.34 37.96 -4.69
N GLY A 100 -26.05 37.75 -5.82
CA GLY A 100 -27.29 36.98 -5.83
C GLY A 100 -27.01 35.46 -5.80
N VAL A 101 -26.15 35.00 -6.72
CA VAL A 101 -25.73 33.61 -6.83
C VAL A 101 -24.27 33.56 -7.19
N VAL A 102 -23.54 32.59 -6.64
CA VAL A 102 -22.22 32.20 -7.08
C VAL A 102 -22.35 30.92 -7.91
N ALA A 103 -21.93 30.99 -9.17
CA ALA A 103 -22.02 29.89 -10.14
C ALA A 103 -20.65 29.64 -10.78
N PHE A 104 -20.47 28.41 -11.27
CA PHE A 104 -19.28 27.99 -12.01
C PHE A 104 -19.71 27.49 -13.37
N GLU A 105 -18.95 27.85 -14.39
CA GLU A 105 -19.20 27.44 -15.77
C GLU A 105 -17.91 26.89 -16.40
N GLY A 106 -18.01 25.73 -17.08
CA GLY A 106 -16.89 25.11 -17.74
C GLY A 106 -16.15 24.06 -16.91
N ASN A 107 -16.50 23.90 -15.63
CA ASN A 107 -15.94 22.90 -14.72
C ASN A 107 -16.54 21.50 -14.97
N ARG A 108 -15.95 20.76 -15.89
CA ARG A 108 -16.40 19.39 -16.24
C ARG A 108 -15.74 18.31 -15.39
N LYS A 109 -14.58 18.59 -14.82
CA LYS A 109 -13.75 17.63 -14.09
C LYS A 109 -13.90 17.76 -12.57
N LEU A 110 -14.09 18.99 -12.06
CA LEU A 110 -14.38 19.23 -10.65
C LEU A 110 -15.87 19.55 -10.49
N LYS A 111 -16.46 19.10 -9.37
CA LYS A 111 -17.87 19.35 -9.07
C LYS A 111 -18.07 20.73 -8.47
N ASP A 112 -19.23 21.33 -8.70
CA ASP A 112 -19.61 22.61 -8.09
C ASP A 112 -19.49 22.61 -6.57
N ALA A 113 -19.76 21.47 -5.93
CA ALA A 113 -19.66 21.35 -4.47
C ALA A 113 -18.21 21.57 -3.97
N ASP A 114 -17.23 21.01 -4.68
CA ASP A 114 -15.81 21.12 -4.33
C ASP A 114 -15.33 22.57 -4.52
N LEU A 115 -15.74 23.20 -5.61
CA LEU A 115 -15.45 24.62 -5.88
C LEU A 115 -16.10 25.56 -4.87
N LYS A 116 -17.37 25.32 -4.53
CA LYS A 116 -18.09 26.11 -3.51
C LYS A 116 -17.48 26.04 -2.12
N ALA A 117 -16.86 24.92 -1.77
CA ALA A 117 -16.17 24.76 -0.49
C ALA A 117 -14.91 25.63 -0.38
N GLN A 118 -14.28 25.97 -1.52
CA GLN A 118 -13.03 26.75 -1.55
C GLN A 118 -13.25 28.25 -1.65
N VAL A 119 -14.36 28.72 -2.24
CA VAL A 119 -14.61 30.14 -2.41
C VAL A 119 -15.22 30.76 -1.15
N GLN A 120 -14.79 31.99 -0.85
CA GLN A 120 -15.31 32.77 0.28
C GLN A 120 -16.47 33.68 -0.14
N SER A 121 -16.58 34.02 -1.43
CA SER A 121 -17.74 34.75 -1.96
C SER A 121 -18.99 33.90 -1.78
N LYS A 122 -20.02 34.49 -1.11
CA LYS A 122 -21.28 33.80 -0.81
C LYS A 122 -22.49 34.58 -1.32
N ALA A 123 -23.56 33.89 -1.60
CA ALA A 123 -24.84 34.55 -1.90
C ALA A 123 -25.27 35.45 -0.73
N ASN A 124 -25.82 36.61 -1.05
CA ASN A 124 -26.18 37.70 -0.16
C ASN A 124 -24.99 38.45 0.51
N GLY A 125 -23.76 38.15 0.13
CA GLY A 125 -22.56 38.88 0.52
C GLY A 125 -22.28 40.08 -0.41
N PRO A 126 -21.39 41.03 0.00
CA PRO A 126 -20.97 42.13 -0.85
C PRO A 126 -20.11 41.64 -2.01
N LEU A 127 -20.18 42.33 -3.15
CA LEU A 127 -19.32 42.08 -4.29
C LEU A 127 -17.96 42.78 -4.07
N SER A 128 -17.02 42.10 -3.39
CA SER A 128 -15.66 42.61 -3.19
C SER A 128 -14.73 42.13 -4.29
N ARG A 129 -14.05 43.05 -4.97
CA ARG A 129 -13.08 42.73 -6.03
C ARG A 129 -11.90 41.95 -5.47
N GLU A 130 -11.45 42.26 -4.26
CA GLU A 130 -10.34 41.61 -3.59
C GLU A 130 -10.67 40.15 -3.22
N LEU A 131 -11.88 39.94 -2.71
CA LEU A 131 -12.39 38.63 -2.36
C LEU A 131 -12.51 37.72 -3.61
N ILE A 132 -13.04 38.28 -4.71
CA ILE A 132 -13.17 37.58 -5.98
C ILE A 132 -11.79 37.19 -6.54
N GLN A 133 -10.79 38.08 -6.47
CA GLN A 133 -9.43 37.77 -6.88
C GLN A 133 -8.81 36.65 -6.04
N SER A 134 -9.03 36.69 -4.72
CA SER A 134 -8.60 35.62 -3.81
C SER A 134 -9.28 34.29 -4.13
N ASP A 135 -10.56 34.30 -4.46
CA ASP A 135 -11.31 33.11 -4.86
C ASP A 135 -10.82 32.53 -6.19
N VAL A 136 -10.46 33.39 -7.16
CA VAL A 136 -9.82 32.94 -8.40
C VAL A 136 -8.52 32.20 -8.12
N VAL A 137 -7.68 32.72 -7.21
CA VAL A 137 -6.43 32.03 -6.82
C VAL A 137 -6.74 30.67 -6.18
N ARG A 138 -7.69 30.61 -5.24
CA ARG A 138 -8.08 29.33 -4.59
C ARG A 138 -8.62 28.31 -5.58
N ILE A 139 -9.46 28.74 -6.53
CA ILE A 139 -9.95 27.85 -7.59
C ILE A 139 -8.78 27.35 -8.44
N LEU A 140 -7.85 28.22 -8.84
CA LEU A 140 -6.67 27.84 -9.62
C LEU A 140 -5.78 26.86 -8.83
N ASP A 141 -5.58 27.08 -7.54
CA ASP A 141 -4.80 26.19 -6.68
C ASP A 141 -5.46 24.82 -6.54
N LEU A 142 -6.81 24.78 -6.42
CA LEU A 142 -7.55 23.52 -6.44
C LEU A 142 -7.37 22.76 -7.76
N TYR A 143 -7.45 23.46 -8.90
CA TYR A 143 -7.20 22.85 -10.20
C TYR A 143 -5.76 22.37 -10.36
N ARG A 144 -4.78 23.11 -9.86
CA ARG A 144 -3.35 22.72 -9.86
C ARG A 144 -3.11 21.47 -9.00
N ALA A 145 -3.70 21.41 -7.81
CA ALA A 145 -3.62 20.23 -6.95
C ALA A 145 -4.19 18.98 -7.64
N HIS A 146 -5.14 19.14 -8.56
CA HIS A 146 -5.69 18.06 -9.38
C HIS A 146 -4.97 17.85 -10.72
N GLY A 147 -3.80 18.50 -10.93
CA GLY A 147 -2.96 18.30 -12.13
C GLY A 147 -3.31 19.18 -13.33
N TYR A 148 -4.23 20.16 -13.18
CA TYR A 148 -4.64 21.06 -14.26
C TYR A 148 -3.89 22.41 -14.21
N PHE A 149 -2.62 22.41 -14.55
CA PHE A 149 -1.76 23.60 -14.44
C PHE A 149 -2.10 24.72 -15.43
N ASN A 150 -2.73 24.39 -16.54
CA ASN A 150 -3.15 25.35 -17.57
C ASN A 150 -4.59 25.82 -17.37
N ALA A 151 -5.19 25.55 -16.21
CA ALA A 151 -6.51 26.05 -15.91
C ALA A 151 -6.51 27.59 -15.90
N GLN A 152 -7.57 28.17 -16.47
CA GLN A 152 -7.82 29.60 -16.46
C GLN A 152 -9.16 29.85 -15.83
N VAL A 153 -9.24 30.82 -14.95
CA VAL A 153 -10.47 31.20 -14.25
C VAL A 153 -10.67 32.70 -14.45
N ALA A 154 -11.80 33.07 -15.02
CA ALA A 154 -12.19 34.44 -15.24
C ALA A 154 -13.51 34.75 -14.49
N PRO A 155 -13.52 35.68 -13.53
CA PRO A 155 -14.74 36.09 -12.86
C PRO A 155 -15.58 36.97 -13.81
N LYS A 156 -16.88 36.71 -13.88
CA LYS A 156 -17.84 37.48 -14.65
C LYS A 156 -19.04 37.85 -13.79
N THR A 157 -19.39 39.10 -13.81
CA THR A 157 -20.59 39.61 -13.12
C THR A 157 -21.71 39.76 -14.14
N ILE A 158 -22.86 39.19 -13.86
CA ILE A 158 -24.06 39.28 -14.70
C ILE A 158 -25.11 40.02 -13.93
N GLU A 159 -25.51 41.19 -14.41
CA GLU A 159 -26.60 41.95 -13.84
C GLU A 159 -27.93 41.19 -13.97
N ARG A 160 -28.70 41.15 -12.93
CA ARG A 160 -30.09 40.66 -12.98
C ARG A 160 -31.00 41.75 -13.51
N LYS A 161 -32.20 41.36 -13.93
CA LYS A 161 -33.18 42.27 -14.58
C LYS A 161 -33.38 43.58 -13.81
N PRO A 162 -33.59 44.71 -14.52
CA PRO A 162 -33.91 45.98 -13.88
C PRO A 162 -35.10 45.81 -12.92
N GLY A 163 -34.87 46.10 -11.62
CA GLY A 163 -35.86 45.90 -10.53
C GLY A 163 -35.43 44.90 -9.46
N ASP A 164 -34.33 44.14 -9.59
CA ASP A 164 -33.86 43.13 -8.63
C ASP A 164 -32.82 43.73 -7.65
N ASN A 165 -33.04 44.96 -7.19
CA ASN A 165 -32.35 45.61 -6.10
C ASN A 165 -30.80 45.58 -6.18
N GLY A 166 -30.19 45.81 -7.37
CA GLY A 166 -28.73 45.87 -7.51
C GLY A 166 -27.97 44.55 -7.24
N ARG A 167 -28.67 43.42 -7.27
CA ARG A 167 -28.03 42.10 -7.13
C ARG A 167 -27.38 41.69 -8.43
N VAL A 168 -26.19 41.14 -8.32
CA VAL A 168 -25.43 40.57 -9.45
C VAL A 168 -25.14 39.12 -9.23
N ASN A 169 -25.15 38.33 -10.28
CA ASN A 169 -24.65 36.94 -10.22
C ASN A 169 -23.14 36.95 -10.51
N LEU A 170 -22.37 36.30 -9.64
CA LEU A 170 -20.98 36.08 -9.82
C LEU A 170 -20.78 34.71 -10.46
N VAL A 171 -20.24 34.69 -11.67
CA VAL A 171 -19.94 33.46 -12.42
C VAL A 171 -18.43 33.36 -12.60
N PHE A 172 -17.86 32.23 -12.18
CA PHE A 172 -16.47 31.89 -12.50
C PHE A 172 -16.46 31.05 -13.79
N GLU A 173 -16.06 31.68 -14.89
CA GLU A 173 -15.83 30.97 -16.17
C GLU A 173 -14.50 30.24 -16.09
N ILE A 174 -14.53 28.90 -16.20
CA ILE A 174 -13.38 28.02 -16.01
C ILE A 174 -13.03 27.34 -17.34
N LYS A 175 -11.78 27.45 -17.73
CA LYS A 175 -11.20 26.63 -18.81
C LYS A 175 -10.18 25.71 -18.16
N GLU A 176 -10.56 24.44 -17.98
CA GLU A 176 -9.79 23.47 -17.18
C GLU A 176 -8.44 23.11 -17.79
N GLY A 177 -8.31 23.14 -19.13
CA GLY A 177 -7.12 22.66 -19.82
C GLY A 177 -6.98 21.14 -19.76
N GLU A 178 -5.80 20.64 -20.14
CA GLU A 178 -5.45 19.23 -20.03
C GLU A 178 -4.60 19.00 -18.78
N LYS A 179 -4.70 17.79 -18.19
CA LYS A 179 -3.83 17.37 -17.09
C LYS A 179 -2.38 17.35 -17.57
N LEU A 180 -1.49 17.89 -16.75
CA LEU A 180 -0.07 17.86 -17.04
C LEU A 180 0.50 16.50 -16.66
N ALA A 181 0.82 15.67 -17.65
CA ALA A 181 1.44 14.39 -17.43
C ALA A 181 2.95 14.54 -17.18
N VAL A 182 3.50 13.70 -16.30
CA VAL A 182 4.94 13.55 -16.10
C VAL A 182 5.49 12.72 -17.25
N LYS A 183 6.34 13.31 -18.08
CA LYS A 183 6.90 12.68 -19.28
C LYS A 183 8.30 12.13 -19.05
N ASP A 184 8.95 12.56 -17.98
CA ASP A 184 10.26 12.05 -17.61
C ASP A 184 10.56 12.35 -16.14
N ILE A 185 11.28 11.43 -15.50
CA ILE A 185 11.82 11.60 -14.15
C ILE A 185 13.32 11.31 -14.23
N ALA A 186 14.16 12.26 -13.97
CA ALA A 186 15.61 12.14 -14.01
C ALA A 186 16.21 12.25 -12.61
N PHE A 187 17.24 11.45 -12.35
CA PHE A 187 18.06 11.56 -11.16
C PHE A 187 19.45 12.02 -11.56
N THR A 188 20.02 12.94 -10.81
CA THR A 188 21.37 13.47 -11.04
C THR A 188 22.16 13.46 -9.75
N GLY A 189 23.45 13.06 -9.82
CA GLY A 189 24.32 12.93 -8.66
C GLY A 189 24.21 11.59 -7.93
N ASN A 190 23.41 10.65 -8.44
CA ASN A 190 23.20 9.31 -7.90
C ASN A 190 24.29 8.33 -8.36
N SER A 191 25.45 8.36 -7.74
CA SER A 191 26.59 7.47 -8.08
C SER A 191 26.48 6.10 -7.42
N ALA A 192 25.91 6.04 -6.21
CA ALA A 192 25.80 4.84 -5.42
C ALA A 192 24.65 3.92 -5.83
N PHE A 193 23.58 4.49 -6.34
CA PHE A 193 22.40 3.72 -6.75
C PHE A 193 21.98 4.10 -8.15
N SER A 194 21.55 3.09 -8.90
CA SER A 194 21.11 3.30 -10.27
C SER A 194 19.78 4.06 -10.32
N GLN A 195 19.51 4.69 -11.47
CA GLN A 195 18.21 5.30 -11.72
C GLN A 195 17.06 4.31 -11.60
N VAL A 196 17.26 3.04 -11.98
CA VAL A 196 16.27 1.97 -11.87
C VAL A 196 15.89 1.76 -10.40
N LYS A 197 16.89 1.65 -9.51
CA LYS A 197 16.65 1.47 -8.08
C LYS A 197 15.89 2.66 -7.48
N LEU A 198 16.29 3.88 -7.82
CA LEU A 198 15.65 5.10 -7.33
C LEU A 198 14.23 5.29 -7.89
N ARG A 199 13.99 4.84 -9.13
CA ARG A 199 12.64 4.81 -9.72
C ARG A 199 11.70 3.91 -8.93
N GLY A 200 12.17 2.79 -8.41
CA GLY A 200 11.40 1.91 -7.54
C GLY A 200 11.07 2.51 -6.16
N VAL A 201 11.78 3.57 -5.74
CA VAL A 201 11.55 4.25 -4.47
C VAL A 201 10.47 5.32 -4.57
N VAL A 202 10.41 6.04 -5.70
CA VAL A 202 9.43 7.12 -5.93
C VAL A 202 8.07 6.57 -6.31
N LYS A 203 7.01 7.30 -5.94
CA LYS A 203 5.62 6.94 -6.25
C LYS A 203 5.10 7.56 -7.55
N SER A 204 5.73 8.64 -8.00
CA SER A 204 5.41 9.28 -9.28
C SER A 204 5.86 8.42 -10.44
N GLY A 205 4.96 8.17 -11.38
CA GLY A 205 5.23 7.41 -12.61
C GLY A 205 5.47 8.31 -13.80
N VAL A 206 6.06 7.74 -14.86
CA VAL A 206 6.18 8.39 -16.16
C VAL A 206 5.01 7.98 -17.05
N SER A 207 4.42 8.94 -17.74
CA SER A 207 3.31 8.72 -18.65
C SER A 207 3.69 7.76 -19.78
N ASN A 208 2.97 6.67 -19.87
CA ASN A 208 3.07 5.63 -20.88
C ASN A 208 1.68 5.33 -21.46
N PRO A 209 1.55 4.59 -22.58
CA PRO A 209 0.26 4.28 -23.18
C PRO A 209 -0.76 3.59 -22.24
N LEU A 210 -0.32 3.07 -21.10
CA LEU A 210 -1.13 2.36 -20.13
C LEU A 210 -1.40 3.18 -18.85
N SER A 211 -0.91 4.42 -18.76
CA SER A 211 -1.04 5.29 -17.58
C SER A 211 -2.49 5.65 -17.23
N PHE A 212 -3.43 5.50 -18.17
CA PHE A 212 -4.85 5.77 -17.93
C PHE A 212 -5.47 4.89 -16.82
N VAL A 213 -4.80 3.83 -16.41
CA VAL A 213 -5.25 2.92 -15.34
C VAL A 213 -4.63 3.24 -13.99
N LEU A 214 -3.37 3.71 -13.96
CA LEU A 214 -2.61 3.88 -12.71
C LEU A 214 -2.72 5.29 -12.11
N ASP A 215 -3.08 6.28 -12.91
CA ASP A 215 -3.26 7.71 -12.53
C ASP A 215 -2.07 8.30 -11.74
N ASN A 216 -0.88 7.66 -11.81
CA ASN A 216 0.33 8.05 -11.08
C ASN A 216 1.28 8.92 -11.92
N ASP A 217 0.99 9.10 -13.19
CA ASP A 217 1.73 9.90 -14.16
C ASP A 217 1.29 11.36 -14.24
N ILE A 218 0.29 11.76 -13.44
CA ILE A 218 -0.15 13.15 -13.35
C ILE A 218 0.81 13.92 -12.46
N TYR A 219 1.23 15.08 -12.91
CA TYR A 219 2.05 15.96 -12.10
C TYR A 219 1.29 16.42 -10.84
N ASP A 220 1.90 16.21 -9.69
CA ASP A 220 1.44 16.63 -8.38
C ASP A 220 2.65 17.08 -7.57
N ALA A 221 2.69 18.37 -7.20
CA ALA A 221 3.84 18.97 -6.53
C ALA A 221 4.10 18.34 -5.15
N ASP A 222 3.04 18.09 -4.37
CA ASP A 222 3.15 17.52 -3.03
C ASP A 222 3.65 16.06 -3.09
N ARG A 223 3.21 15.31 -4.09
CA ARG A 223 3.69 13.94 -4.32
C ARG A 223 5.17 13.94 -4.70
N ILE A 224 5.62 14.88 -5.53
CA ILE A 224 7.04 14.99 -5.92
C ILE A 224 7.92 15.39 -4.73
N GLU A 225 7.45 16.25 -3.85
CA GLU A 225 8.17 16.58 -2.62
C GLU A 225 8.24 15.37 -1.67
N ASN A 226 7.15 14.63 -1.53
CA ASN A 226 7.14 13.36 -0.81
C ASN A 226 8.10 12.33 -1.42
N ASP A 227 8.20 12.28 -2.76
CA ASP A 227 9.13 11.40 -3.45
C ASP A 227 10.59 11.77 -3.15
N ALA A 228 10.91 13.07 -3.09
CA ALA A 228 12.24 13.53 -2.67
C ALA A 228 12.57 13.08 -1.23
N ASP A 229 11.60 13.12 -0.32
CA ASP A 229 11.78 12.60 1.05
C ASP A 229 11.92 11.07 1.08
N LEU A 230 11.18 10.33 0.24
CA LEU A 230 11.35 8.87 0.11
C LEU A 230 12.76 8.52 -0.38
N VAL A 231 13.26 9.22 -1.38
CA VAL A 231 14.64 9.05 -1.87
C VAL A 231 15.64 9.37 -0.76
N ARG A 232 15.45 10.46 -0.02
CA ARG A 232 16.31 10.82 1.12
C ARG A 232 16.33 9.73 2.19
N ARG A 233 15.18 9.21 2.59
CA ARG A 233 15.08 8.10 3.57
C ARG A 233 15.75 6.83 3.06
N PHE A 234 15.60 6.54 1.78
CA PHE A 234 16.28 5.40 1.17
C PHE A 234 17.80 5.50 1.32
N TYR A 235 18.39 6.65 1.04
CA TYR A 235 19.83 6.87 1.22
C TYR A 235 20.26 6.80 2.70
N LEU A 236 19.45 7.36 3.62
CA LEU A 236 19.69 7.28 5.06
C LEU A 236 19.72 5.83 5.58
N ALA A 237 18.89 4.97 5.02
CA ALA A 237 18.87 3.54 5.35
C ALA A 237 20.02 2.74 4.70
N HIS A 238 20.76 3.35 3.76
CA HIS A 238 21.85 2.68 3.04
C HIS A 238 23.24 3.30 3.32
N GLY A 239 23.38 4.02 4.41
CA GLY A 239 24.67 4.51 4.87
C GLY A 239 25.06 5.93 4.45
N TYR A 240 24.14 6.74 3.98
CA TYR A 240 24.41 8.10 3.52
C TYR A 240 23.73 9.16 4.42
N PRO A 241 24.24 9.40 5.64
CA PRO A 241 23.60 10.33 6.58
C PRO A 241 23.68 11.81 6.16
N ASP A 242 24.57 12.17 5.24
CA ASP A 242 24.76 13.54 4.77
C ASP A 242 23.99 13.84 3.50
N VAL A 243 23.18 12.88 2.99
CA VAL A 243 22.44 13.02 1.74
C VAL A 243 21.51 14.22 1.75
N ARG A 244 21.52 14.94 0.63
CA ARG A 244 20.58 16.01 0.33
C ARG A 244 19.88 15.70 -0.98
N VAL A 245 18.57 15.77 -0.96
CA VAL A 245 17.74 15.54 -2.14
C VAL A 245 16.88 16.78 -2.35
N SER A 246 16.87 17.29 -3.55
CA SER A 246 15.97 18.37 -3.98
C SER A 246 15.27 17.98 -5.26
N SER A 247 14.00 18.33 -5.37
CA SER A 247 13.19 18.10 -6.56
C SER A 247 12.99 19.41 -7.33
N ALA A 248 12.95 19.33 -8.66
CA ALA A 248 12.55 20.41 -9.54
C ALA A 248 11.71 19.85 -10.68
N ALA A 249 10.64 20.54 -11.02
CA ALA A 249 9.81 20.19 -12.15
C ALA A 249 9.80 21.34 -13.16
N ARG A 250 9.88 21.00 -14.45
CA ARG A 250 9.77 21.96 -15.55
C ARG A 250 8.83 21.44 -16.62
N TYR A 251 8.13 22.33 -17.29
CA TYR A 251 7.40 22.00 -18.50
C TYR A 251 8.36 21.85 -19.67
N ASP A 252 8.26 20.76 -20.40
CA ASP A 252 9.02 20.52 -21.63
C ASP A 252 8.06 20.55 -22.83
N ALA A 253 8.18 21.57 -23.65
CA ALA A 253 7.32 21.74 -24.82
C ALA A 253 7.53 20.67 -25.90
N SER A 254 8.72 20.07 -25.99
CA SER A 254 9.01 18.98 -26.92
C SER A 254 8.36 17.68 -26.53
N LYS A 255 8.30 17.40 -25.23
CA LYS A 255 7.66 16.21 -24.64
C LYS A 255 6.17 16.45 -24.31
N LYS A 256 5.69 17.69 -24.43
CA LYS A 256 4.32 18.12 -24.08
C LYS A 256 3.91 17.68 -22.66
N GLY A 257 4.80 17.90 -21.68
CA GLY A 257 4.53 17.49 -20.31
C GLY A 257 5.56 17.94 -19.30
N ALA A 258 5.40 17.52 -18.05
CA ALA A 258 6.35 17.80 -16.99
C ALA A 258 7.55 16.87 -17.06
N VAL A 259 8.74 17.44 -16.87
CA VAL A 259 9.98 16.70 -16.59
C VAL A 259 10.36 16.98 -15.14
N VAL A 260 10.41 15.96 -14.33
CA VAL A 260 10.80 16.01 -12.92
C VAL A 260 12.27 15.63 -12.80
N ALA A 261 13.05 16.43 -12.09
CA ALA A 261 14.46 16.15 -11.84
C ALA A 261 14.71 16.12 -10.33
N PHE A 262 15.28 15.02 -9.85
CA PHE A 262 15.79 14.90 -8.48
C PHE A 262 17.30 15.10 -8.51
N LYS A 263 17.76 16.15 -7.83
CA LYS A 263 19.19 16.39 -7.63
C LYS A 263 19.59 15.83 -6.29
N ILE A 264 20.56 14.93 -6.31
CA ILE A 264 21.05 14.19 -5.14
C ILE A 264 22.51 14.59 -4.90
N ASP A 265 22.81 14.96 -3.69
CA ASP A 265 24.17 15.07 -3.15
C ASP A 265 24.31 13.99 -2.10
N GLU A 266 24.92 12.86 -2.49
CA GLU A 266 24.95 11.63 -1.67
C GLU A 266 25.78 11.79 -0.41
N GLY A 267 26.84 12.57 -0.48
CA GLY A 267 27.89 12.55 0.52
C GLY A 267 28.64 11.20 0.54
N PRO A 268 29.54 10.98 1.51
CA PRO A 268 30.22 9.69 1.67
C PRO A 268 29.33 8.65 2.34
N GLN A 269 29.57 7.38 2.03
CA GLN A 269 28.96 6.28 2.78
C GLN A 269 29.69 6.08 4.12
N TYR A 270 28.91 5.91 5.18
CA TYR A 270 29.39 5.70 6.55
C TYR A 270 29.11 4.27 7.03
N ARG A 271 29.98 3.79 7.89
CA ARG A 271 29.80 2.58 8.68
C ARG A 271 29.57 2.90 10.15
N LEU A 272 28.93 2.00 10.87
CA LEU A 272 28.81 2.09 12.30
C LEU A 272 30.19 1.88 12.95
N GLY A 273 30.61 2.85 13.74
CA GLY A 273 31.80 2.77 14.59
C GLY A 273 31.46 2.11 15.92
N LYS A 274 31.55 2.89 17.01
CA LYS A 274 31.13 2.41 18.32
C LYS A 274 29.60 2.38 18.39
N VAL A 275 29.05 1.24 18.83
CA VAL A 275 27.63 1.10 19.17
C VAL A 275 27.56 0.75 20.65
N ASP A 276 26.96 1.62 21.44
CA ASP A 276 26.91 1.48 22.89
C ASP A 276 25.55 1.83 23.49
N ILE A 277 25.30 1.33 24.71
CA ILE A 277 24.09 1.64 25.48
C ILE A 277 24.56 2.33 26.76
N GLU A 278 24.17 3.58 26.95
CA GLU A 278 24.46 4.39 28.14
C GLU A 278 23.19 4.45 29.01
N SER A 279 23.19 3.69 30.12
CA SER A 279 22.07 3.75 31.06
C SER A 279 22.36 4.76 32.17
N HIS A 280 21.46 5.71 32.37
CA HIS A 280 21.45 6.61 33.53
C HIS A 280 20.51 6.11 34.63
N LEU A 281 19.85 4.96 34.42
CA LEU A 281 19.03 4.28 35.42
C LEU A 281 19.85 3.25 36.16
N LYS A 282 19.88 3.36 37.49
CA LYS A 282 20.63 2.41 38.35
C LYS A 282 20.10 0.98 38.31
N THR A 283 18.84 0.82 37.94
CA THR A 283 18.11 -0.45 37.85
C THR A 283 18.35 -1.20 36.55
N VAL A 284 18.97 -0.54 35.54
CA VAL A 284 19.11 -1.07 34.18
C VAL A 284 20.56 -1.27 33.83
N ASP A 285 20.96 -2.52 33.61
CA ASP A 285 22.27 -2.84 33.02
C ASP A 285 22.16 -2.76 31.47
N GLY A 286 22.79 -1.71 30.90
CA GLY A 286 22.85 -1.53 29.47
C GLY A 286 23.51 -2.68 28.70
N SER A 287 24.43 -3.43 29.38
CA SER A 287 25.11 -4.56 28.73
C SER A 287 24.17 -5.72 28.43
N ALA A 288 23.19 -5.98 29.29
CA ALA A 288 22.19 -7.03 29.14
C ALA A 288 21.20 -6.72 28.00
N LEU A 289 21.08 -5.45 27.61
CA LEU A 289 20.16 -5.03 26.55
C LEU A 289 20.79 -5.08 25.14
N ARG A 290 22.05 -5.40 25.00
CA ARG A 290 22.77 -5.41 23.70
C ARG A 290 22.16 -6.39 22.69
N GLU A 291 21.61 -7.49 23.13
CA GLU A 291 20.95 -8.48 22.27
C GLU A 291 19.71 -7.92 21.56
N ASN A 292 19.11 -6.84 22.08
CA ASN A 292 17.97 -6.18 21.49
C ASN A 292 18.34 -5.19 20.38
N LEU A 293 19.64 -4.89 20.20
CA LEU A 293 20.09 -3.96 19.17
C LEU A 293 20.00 -4.62 17.78
N ARG A 294 19.55 -3.82 16.83
CA ARG A 294 19.54 -4.14 15.38
C ARG A 294 20.76 -3.52 14.66
N THR A 295 21.67 -2.90 15.42
CA THR A 295 22.87 -2.21 14.95
C THR A 295 24.10 -2.84 15.58
N GLN A 296 25.13 -3.11 14.75
CA GLN A 296 26.41 -3.66 15.21
C GLN A 296 27.56 -2.81 14.67
N SER A 297 28.67 -2.76 15.42
CA SER A 297 29.88 -2.09 14.97
C SER A 297 30.43 -2.75 13.69
N GLY A 298 30.76 -1.93 12.68
CA GLY A 298 31.24 -2.38 11.37
C GLY A 298 30.16 -2.47 10.30
N ASP A 299 28.87 -2.54 10.68
CA ASP A 299 27.76 -2.52 9.70
C ASP A 299 27.73 -1.20 8.93
N ILE A 300 27.08 -1.22 7.78
CA ILE A 300 26.71 0.02 7.09
C ILE A 300 25.70 0.77 7.96
N TYR A 301 25.90 2.09 8.12
CA TYR A 301 24.94 2.90 8.87
C TYR A 301 23.53 2.79 8.24
N ASP A 302 22.55 2.47 9.08
CA ASP A 302 21.15 2.37 8.69
C ASP A 302 20.29 3.11 9.74
N ALA A 303 19.64 4.20 9.31
CA ALA A 303 18.80 5.00 10.18
C ALA A 303 17.54 4.24 10.65
N ASP A 304 17.02 3.34 9.83
CA ASP A 304 15.86 2.50 10.18
C ASP A 304 16.27 1.45 11.24
N ALA A 305 17.47 0.86 11.12
CA ALA A 305 18.00 -0.06 12.11
C ALA A 305 18.24 0.63 13.46
N VAL A 306 18.68 1.91 13.45
CA VAL A 306 18.78 2.71 14.68
C VAL A 306 17.41 2.91 15.32
N THR A 307 16.39 3.28 14.53
CA THR A 307 15.01 3.46 15.01
C THR A 307 14.45 2.16 15.59
N LYS A 308 14.61 1.03 14.88
CA LYS A 308 14.19 -0.29 15.35
C LYS A 308 14.91 -0.71 16.64
N SER A 309 16.19 -0.32 16.81
CA SER A 309 16.92 -0.56 18.05
C SER A 309 16.33 0.24 19.22
N VAL A 310 15.97 1.50 19.01
CA VAL A 310 15.28 2.32 20.03
C VAL A 310 13.96 1.67 20.45
N GLU A 311 13.18 1.19 19.50
CA GLU A 311 11.90 0.51 19.77
C GLU A 311 12.09 -0.79 20.55
N ALA A 312 13.05 -1.61 20.12
CA ALA A 312 13.35 -2.88 20.79
C ALA A 312 13.83 -2.66 22.23
N LEU A 313 14.67 -1.64 22.45
CA LEU A 313 15.11 -1.25 23.79
C LEU A 313 13.94 -0.73 24.64
N ALA A 314 13.05 0.11 24.09
CA ALA A 314 11.88 0.61 24.80
C ALA A 314 10.96 -0.53 25.25
N ILE A 315 10.74 -1.54 24.38
CA ILE A 315 9.95 -2.74 24.71
C ILE A 315 10.65 -3.57 25.81
N ALA A 316 11.96 -3.78 25.70
CA ALA A 316 12.71 -4.54 26.67
C ALA A 316 12.70 -3.86 28.05
N LEU A 317 12.85 -2.54 28.09
CA LEU A 317 12.77 -1.72 29.31
C LEU A 317 11.37 -1.78 29.94
N ALA A 318 10.33 -1.65 29.15
CA ALA A 318 8.95 -1.75 29.65
C ALA A 318 8.66 -3.13 30.26
N ARG A 319 9.12 -4.21 29.64
CA ARG A 319 9.05 -5.58 30.16
C ARG A 319 9.90 -5.80 31.42
N GLY A 320 11.04 -5.11 31.50
CA GLY A 320 11.95 -5.13 32.63
C GLY A 320 11.49 -4.28 33.84
N GLY A 321 10.28 -3.67 33.77
CA GLY A 321 9.72 -2.88 34.87
C GLY A 321 10.06 -1.38 34.84
N GLU A 322 10.66 -0.90 33.74
CA GLU A 322 10.97 0.53 33.53
C GLU A 322 10.17 1.14 32.37
N PRO A 323 8.83 1.15 32.45
CA PRO A 323 7.97 1.58 31.32
C PRO A 323 8.08 3.08 31.00
N PHE A 324 8.57 3.90 31.93
CA PHE A 324 8.78 5.34 31.74
C PHE A 324 10.18 5.68 31.21
N ALA A 325 11.04 4.69 30.99
CA ALA A 325 12.36 4.96 30.44
C ALA A 325 12.25 5.47 28.99
N SER A 326 13.02 6.52 28.72
CA SER A 326 13.16 7.08 27.38
C SER A 326 14.49 6.66 26.79
N VAL A 327 14.47 6.16 25.56
CA VAL A 327 15.67 5.80 24.81
C VAL A 327 15.90 6.85 23.73
N VAL A 328 16.99 7.58 23.83
CA VAL A 328 17.36 8.63 22.88
C VAL A 328 18.66 8.23 22.17
N PRO A 329 18.64 8.01 20.85
CA PRO A 329 19.86 7.72 20.11
C PRO A 329 20.69 9.00 19.94
N ARG A 330 21.95 8.96 20.37
CA ARG A 330 22.93 9.99 20.10
C ARG A 330 23.82 9.53 18.96
N ILE A 331 23.87 10.31 17.89
CA ILE A 331 24.57 9.99 16.66
C ILE A 331 25.72 10.95 16.50
N GLU A 332 26.96 10.46 16.56
CA GLU A 332 28.17 11.24 16.36
C GLU A 332 28.85 10.84 15.06
N ARG A 333 29.00 11.81 14.16
CA ARG A 333 29.57 11.57 12.82
C ARG A 333 31.03 11.97 12.79
N HIS A 334 31.88 11.06 12.34
CA HIS A 334 33.32 11.28 12.15
C HIS A 334 33.65 11.29 10.66
N ALA A 335 33.43 12.43 10.00
CA ALA A 335 33.57 12.59 8.55
C ALA A 335 34.92 12.12 8.01
N GLY A 336 36.02 12.42 8.69
CA GLY A 336 37.38 12.02 8.29
C GLY A 336 37.62 10.52 8.24
N ARG A 337 36.90 9.75 9.07
CA ARG A 337 36.97 8.27 9.13
C ARG A 337 35.79 7.58 8.45
N ARG A 338 34.78 8.32 8.04
CA ARG A 338 33.52 7.80 7.47
C ARG A 338 32.83 6.80 8.40
N ILE A 339 32.81 7.09 9.70
CA ILE A 339 32.15 6.28 10.70
C ILE A 339 31.14 7.13 11.48
N VAL A 340 30.11 6.45 11.95
CA VAL A 340 29.05 7.00 12.80
C VAL A 340 29.04 6.20 14.09
N ASP A 341 29.33 6.86 15.21
CA ASP A 341 29.13 6.26 16.52
C ASP A 341 27.69 6.49 16.96
N VAL A 342 27.06 5.45 17.49
CA VAL A 342 25.68 5.50 17.98
C VAL A 342 25.66 5.08 19.44
N SER A 343 25.23 5.98 20.32
CA SER A 343 25.03 5.73 21.74
C SER A 343 23.53 5.82 22.05
N TYR A 344 22.95 4.71 22.51
CA TYR A 344 21.57 4.67 22.96
C TYR A 344 21.51 5.05 24.42
N ARG A 345 21.09 6.30 24.69
CA ARG A 345 21.00 6.84 26.02
C ARG A 345 19.65 6.51 26.64
N ILE A 346 19.68 5.78 27.77
CA ILE A 346 18.51 5.43 28.55
C ILE A 346 18.40 6.42 29.70
N GLU A 347 17.35 7.19 29.72
CA GLU A 347 17.09 8.24 30.71
C GLU A 347 15.73 8.00 31.39
N GLN A 348 15.58 8.51 32.62
CA GLN A 348 14.29 8.53 33.29
C GLN A 348 13.37 9.52 32.58
N GLY A 349 12.33 9.02 31.92
CA GLY A 349 11.28 9.84 31.34
C GLY A 349 10.36 10.42 32.40
N ARG A 350 9.52 11.36 32.00
CA ARG A 350 8.45 11.85 32.86
C ARG A 350 7.46 10.71 33.13
N ARG A 351 6.99 10.62 34.37
CA ARG A 351 5.91 9.69 34.72
C ARG A 351 4.59 10.26 34.21
N VAL A 352 4.27 9.91 32.99
CA VAL A 352 3.04 10.32 32.32
C VAL A 352 2.31 9.06 31.89
N TYR A 353 1.02 9.00 32.15
CA TYR A 353 0.15 7.87 31.84
C TYR A 353 -0.80 8.22 30.72
N ILE A 354 -1.14 7.24 29.91
CA ILE A 354 -2.18 7.35 28.89
C ILE A 354 -3.53 7.33 29.63
N GLU A 355 -4.22 8.43 29.65
CA GLU A 355 -5.55 8.51 30.25
C GLU A 355 -6.58 7.82 29.37
N ARG A 356 -6.52 8.11 28.07
CA ARG A 356 -7.48 7.63 27.09
C ARG A 356 -6.89 7.69 25.69
N ILE A 357 -7.30 6.74 24.84
CA ILE A 357 -7.03 6.73 23.40
C ILE A 357 -8.34 7.09 22.70
N GLN A 358 -8.40 8.29 22.13
CA GLN A 358 -9.55 8.77 21.36
C GLN A 358 -9.29 8.51 19.88
N ILE A 359 -10.26 7.88 19.20
CA ILE A 359 -10.15 7.54 17.79
C ILE A 359 -11.22 8.33 17.02
N HIS A 360 -10.81 8.97 15.96
CA HIS A 360 -11.66 9.80 15.13
C HIS A 360 -11.48 9.49 13.65
N GLY A 361 -12.58 9.51 12.88
CA GLY A 361 -12.56 9.31 11.42
C GLY A 361 -12.75 7.87 10.96
N ASN A 362 -12.87 6.91 11.89
CA ASN A 362 -13.13 5.50 11.60
C ASN A 362 -14.64 5.23 11.48
N ALA A 363 -15.20 5.51 10.30
CA ALA A 363 -16.65 5.30 10.07
C ALA A 363 -17.00 3.81 9.83
N LYS A 364 -16.09 3.06 9.19
CA LYS A 364 -16.25 1.64 8.85
C LYS A 364 -15.43 0.73 9.77
N THR A 365 -14.16 1.09 9.99
CA THR A 365 -13.22 0.29 10.77
C THR A 365 -13.56 0.36 12.27
N ARG A 366 -13.65 -0.77 12.93
CA ARG A 366 -13.95 -0.86 14.36
C ARG A 366 -12.80 -0.32 15.20
N ASP A 367 -13.14 0.25 16.36
CA ASP A 367 -12.16 0.79 17.32
C ASP A 367 -11.13 -0.26 17.77
N ASP A 368 -11.57 -1.49 18.01
CA ASP A 368 -10.71 -2.59 18.47
C ASP A 368 -9.62 -2.92 17.43
N VAL A 369 -9.91 -2.79 16.14
CA VAL A 369 -8.94 -2.98 15.04
C VAL A 369 -7.82 -1.94 15.09
N ILE A 370 -8.14 -0.70 15.45
CA ILE A 370 -7.15 0.37 15.57
C ILE A 370 -6.38 0.23 16.89
N ARG A 371 -7.06 -0.05 18.00
CA ARG A 371 -6.47 -0.16 19.33
C ARG A 371 -5.46 -1.29 19.44
N ARG A 372 -5.71 -2.44 18.81
CA ARG A 372 -4.82 -3.62 18.85
C ARG A 372 -3.47 -3.40 18.16
N GLU A 373 -3.32 -2.35 17.35
CA GLU A 373 -2.04 -2.03 16.70
C GLU A 373 -1.08 -1.27 17.62
N PHE A 374 -1.56 -0.82 18.78
CA PHE A 374 -0.73 -0.20 19.80
C PHE A 374 -0.20 -1.26 20.78
N ASP A 375 1.08 -1.15 21.13
CA ASP A 375 1.70 -1.95 22.20
C ASP A 375 1.45 -1.32 23.60
N VAL A 376 0.69 -0.23 23.67
CA VAL A 376 0.31 0.49 24.89
C VAL A 376 -1.20 0.70 24.93
N GLY A 377 -1.76 0.65 26.13
CA GLY A 377 -3.19 0.84 26.39
C GLY A 377 -3.49 2.00 27.34
N GLU A 378 -4.76 2.21 27.61
CA GLU A 378 -5.23 3.18 28.61
C GLU A 378 -4.77 2.74 30.01
N GLY A 379 -4.20 3.65 30.76
CA GLY A 379 -3.58 3.39 32.07
C GLY A 379 -2.09 3.06 32.01
N ASP A 380 -1.54 2.73 30.84
CA ASP A 380 -0.13 2.44 30.67
C ASP A 380 0.75 3.71 30.67
N ALA A 381 2.03 3.52 30.87
CA ALA A 381 3.02 4.57 30.75
C ALA A 381 3.09 5.11 29.30
N TYR A 382 3.03 6.40 29.14
CA TYR A 382 3.24 7.03 27.85
C TYR A 382 4.70 6.89 27.39
N ASN A 383 4.89 6.20 26.28
CA ASN A 383 6.18 6.08 25.62
C ASN A 383 6.05 6.43 24.14
N ARG A 384 6.72 7.52 23.74
CA ARG A 384 6.61 8.03 22.36
C ARG A 384 7.04 7.02 21.31
N ALA A 385 8.12 6.26 21.57
CA ALA A 385 8.61 5.26 20.61
C ALA A 385 7.56 4.17 20.32
N LEU A 386 6.82 3.75 21.36
CA LEU A 386 5.74 2.76 21.21
C LEU A 386 4.52 3.33 20.50
N VAL A 387 4.19 4.61 20.75
CA VAL A 387 3.10 5.30 20.04
C VAL A 387 3.46 5.48 18.56
N ASP A 388 4.67 5.94 18.25
CA ASP A 388 5.16 6.10 16.87
C ASP A 388 5.21 4.73 16.14
N ARG A 389 5.48 3.64 16.85
CA ARG A 389 5.37 2.27 16.32
C ARG A 389 3.93 1.92 15.98
N GLY A 390 2.99 2.19 16.87
CA GLY A 390 1.55 2.01 16.62
C GLY A 390 1.08 2.78 15.38
N GLU A 391 1.55 4.02 15.20
CA GLU A 391 1.27 4.81 14.00
C GLU A 391 1.77 4.13 12.71
N ARG A 392 2.99 3.57 12.75
CA ARG A 392 3.52 2.82 11.59
C ARG A 392 2.74 1.54 11.32
N HIS A 393 2.33 0.80 12.36
CA HIS A 393 1.50 -0.38 12.20
C HIS A 393 0.16 -0.02 11.54
N LEU A 394 -0.52 1.02 12.03
CA LEU A 394 -1.77 1.50 11.43
C LEU A 394 -1.61 1.91 9.97
N LYS A 395 -0.53 2.62 9.63
CA LYS A 395 -0.22 2.97 8.23
C LYS A 395 0.05 1.72 7.36
N ALA A 396 0.69 0.71 7.93
CA ALA A 396 1.01 -0.54 7.23
C ALA A 396 -0.20 -1.42 6.94
N LEU A 397 -1.31 -1.30 7.69
CA LEU A 397 -2.56 -2.01 7.42
C LEU A 397 -3.13 -1.70 6.04
N GLY A 398 -2.88 -0.49 5.51
CA GLY A 398 -3.45 -0.07 4.24
C GLY A 398 -4.96 0.22 4.28
N TYR A 399 -5.54 0.42 5.47
CA TYR A 399 -6.96 0.77 5.64
C TYR A 399 -7.20 2.27 5.61
N PHE A 400 -6.15 3.05 5.82
CA PHE A 400 -6.20 4.49 5.99
C PHE A 400 -5.34 5.23 4.97
N LYS A 401 -5.89 6.28 4.40
CA LYS A 401 -5.17 7.23 3.53
C LYS A 401 -4.21 8.10 4.35
N SER A 402 -4.64 8.49 5.54
CA SER A 402 -3.81 9.22 6.49
C SER A 402 -4.05 8.74 7.92
N VAL A 403 -2.98 8.74 8.72
CA VAL A 403 -3.01 8.46 10.16
C VAL A 403 -2.18 9.53 10.83
N LYS A 404 -2.76 10.21 11.82
CA LYS A 404 -2.11 11.22 12.65
C LYS A 404 -2.38 10.92 14.10
N ILE A 405 -1.33 10.89 14.92
CA ILE A 405 -1.44 10.67 16.35
C ILE A 405 -0.84 11.88 17.08
N ALA A 406 -1.64 12.49 17.91
CA ALA A 406 -1.24 13.61 18.75
C ALA A 406 -1.41 13.26 20.23
N ALA A 407 -0.46 13.68 21.07
CA ALA A 407 -0.60 13.59 22.52
C ALA A 407 -1.10 14.94 23.04
N ALA A 408 -2.34 14.97 23.52
CA ALA A 408 -2.97 16.14 24.13
C ALA A 408 -2.88 16.06 25.67
N PRO A 409 -2.84 17.19 26.39
CA PRO A 409 -2.92 17.19 27.85
C PRO A 409 -4.18 16.49 28.35
N GLY A 410 -4.03 15.64 29.36
CA GLY A 410 -5.15 14.96 30.01
C GLY A 410 -5.74 15.78 31.18
N SER A 411 -6.52 15.11 32.03
CA SER A 411 -7.19 15.72 33.18
C SER A 411 -6.25 16.17 34.29
N ALA A 412 -4.99 15.66 34.29
CA ALA A 412 -3.95 15.97 35.27
C ALA A 412 -2.58 16.14 34.56
N PRO A 413 -1.60 16.81 35.22
CA PRO A 413 -0.28 17.07 34.61
C PRO A 413 0.55 15.80 34.28
N ASP A 414 0.20 14.65 34.88
CA ASP A 414 0.77 13.35 34.65
C ASP A 414 -0.08 12.47 33.72
N ARG A 415 -1.04 13.07 33.01
CA ARG A 415 -1.96 12.37 32.08
C ARG A 415 -1.89 12.95 30.69
N VAL A 416 -1.98 12.06 29.71
CA VAL A 416 -2.11 12.43 28.28
C VAL A 416 -3.26 11.67 27.65
N VAL A 417 -3.93 12.35 26.73
CA VAL A 417 -4.91 11.74 25.83
C VAL A 417 -4.22 11.52 24.48
N LEU A 418 -4.24 10.32 23.97
CA LEU A 418 -3.80 10.05 22.61
C LEU A 418 -4.98 10.28 21.66
N ASP A 419 -4.85 11.28 20.81
CA ASP A 419 -5.82 11.61 19.78
C ASP A 419 -5.37 11.01 18.46
N VAL A 420 -6.06 9.95 18.05
CA VAL A 420 -5.77 9.17 16.83
C VAL A 420 -6.79 9.58 15.77
N THR A 421 -6.36 10.38 14.83
CA THR A 421 -7.20 10.81 13.69
C THR A 421 -6.82 9.99 12.45
N VAL A 422 -7.79 9.29 11.89
CA VAL A 422 -7.64 8.48 10.68
C VAL A 422 -8.54 8.96 9.56
N GLU A 423 -8.10 8.81 8.33
CA GLU A 423 -8.91 9.00 7.12
C GLU A 423 -8.97 7.67 6.38
N GLU A 424 -10.16 7.04 6.34
CA GLU A 424 -10.32 5.71 5.74
C GLU A 424 -10.18 5.75 4.23
N GLN A 425 -9.66 4.65 3.67
CA GLN A 425 -9.65 4.40 2.23
C GLN A 425 -10.37 3.09 1.89
N GLN A 426 -10.62 2.88 0.60
CA GLN A 426 -11.21 1.63 0.13
C GLN A 426 -10.26 0.46 0.38
N THR A 427 -10.74 -0.59 1.06
CA THR A 427 -10.02 -1.84 1.35
C THR A 427 -10.46 -2.99 0.45
N GLY A 428 -11.62 -2.83 -0.19
CA GLY A 428 -12.16 -3.78 -1.17
C GLY A 428 -11.51 -3.59 -2.55
N ASN A 429 -11.06 -4.70 -3.13
CA ASN A 429 -10.42 -4.74 -4.43
C ASN A 429 -11.12 -5.77 -5.32
N PHE A 430 -11.22 -5.44 -6.60
CA PHE A 430 -11.75 -6.30 -7.62
C PHE A 430 -10.76 -6.38 -8.77
N TRP A 431 -10.38 -7.61 -9.13
CA TRP A 431 -9.47 -7.84 -10.25
C TRP A 431 -10.09 -8.81 -11.25
N ILE A 432 -9.93 -8.50 -12.51
CA ILE A 432 -10.10 -9.45 -13.59
C ILE A 432 -8.71 -9.67 -14.17
N SER A 433 -8.23 -10.89 -14.14
CA SER A 433 -6.98 -11.28 -14.78
C SER A 433 -7.27 -12.27 -15.90
N GLY A 434 -6.55 -12.11 -16.98
CA GLY A 434 -6.52 -13.05 -18.09
C GLY A 434 -5.07 -13.38 -18.41
N GLY A 435 -4.80 -14.63 -18.67
CA GLY A 435 -3.46 -15.07 -18.97
C GLY A 435 -3.46 -16.21 -19.98
N TYR A 436 -2.29 -16.50 -20.46
CA TYR A 436 -2.01 -17.69 -21.25
C TYR A 436 -0.76 -18.36 -20.70
N SER A 437 -0.84 -19.63 -20.52
CA SER A 437 0.31 -20.47 -20.14
C SER A 437 0.44 -21.59 -21.16
N THR A 438 1.66 -21.95 -21.49
CA THR A 438 1.91 -23.13 -22.32
C THR A 438 1.49 -24.43 -21.62
N SER A 439 1.29 -24.39 -20.31
CA SER A 439 0.81 -25.53 -19.50
C SER A 439 -0.70 -25.62 -19.44
N ASP A 440 -1.37 -24.51 -19.18
CA ASP A 440 -2.79 -24.47 -18.83
C ASP A 440 -3.68 -23.87 -19.95
N GLY A 441 -3.05 -23.44 -21.05
CA GLY A 441 -3.75 -22.74 -22.13
C GLY A 441 -4.24 -21.36 -21.72
N PHE A 442 -5.34 -20.90 -22.30
CA PHE A 442 -6.00 -19.67 -21.88
C PHE A 442 -6.66 -19.85 -20.53
N LEU A 443 -6.44 -18.89 -19.65
CA LEU A 443 -7.03 -18.83 -18.32
C LEU A 443 -7.52 -17.42 -18.03
N ALA A 444 -8.72 -17.31 -17.47
CA ALA A 444 -9.27 -16.07 -16.94
C ALA A 444 -9.63 -16.27 -15.47
N SER A 445 -9.39 -15.29 -14.65
CA SER A 445 -9.84 -15.33 -13.26
C SER A 445 -10.42 -13.98 -12.81
N VAL A 446 -11.41 -14.08 -11.93
CA VAL A 446 -12.03 -12.96 -11.26
C VAL A 446 -11.75 -13.13 -9.78
N THR A 447 -11.14 -12.12 -9.18
CA THR A 447 -10.85 -12.09 -7.75
C THR A 447 -11.53 -10.88 -7.12
N ILE A 448 -12.26 -11.13 -6.05
CA ILE A 448 -12.81 -10.12 -5.14
C ILE A 448 -12.14 -10.32 -3.80
N SER A 449 -11.57 -9.27 -3.24
CA SER A 449 -10.92 -9.34 -1.93
C SER A 449 -11.19 -8.06 -1.16
N ASP A 450 -11.47 -8.20 0.13
CA ASP A 450 -11.50 -7.08 1.08
C ASP A 450 -10.57 -7.43 2.24
N THR A 451 -9.62 -6.54 2.53
CA THR A 451 -8.64 -6.72 3.61
C THR A 451 -9.14 -6.19 4.97
N ASN A 452 -10.27 -5.51 4.97
CA ASN A 452 -10.95 -5.02 6.17
C ASN A 452 -12.46 -5.30 6.04
N PHE A 453 -12.79 -6.57 5.88
CA PHE A 453 -14.15 -7.01 5.62
C PHE A 453 -15.10 -6.58 6.75
N LEU A 454 -16.15 -5.84 6.39
CA LEU A 454 -17.10 -5.25 7.33
C LEU A 454 -16.47 -4.40 8.47
N GLY A 455 -15.23 -3.92 8.28
CA GLY A 455 -14.53 -3.10 9.27
C GLY A 455 -13.94 -3.86 10.46
N THR A 456 -13.93 -5.18 10.43
CA THR A 456 -13.44 -6.06 11.51
C THR A 456 -11.94 -6.33 11.43
N GLY A 457 -11.30 -5.88 10.34
CA GLY A 457 -9.88 -6.19 10.06
C GLY A 457 -9.68 -7.62 9.56
N ASP A 458 -10.76 -8.33 9.24
CA ASP A 458 -10.71 -9.66 8.64
C ASP A 458 -10.49 -9.55 7.12
N ILE A 459 -9.89 -10.59 6.56
CA ILE A 459 -9.60 -10.69 5.14
C ILE A 459 -10.58 -11.69 4.51
N ALA A 460 -11.38 -11.22 3.57
CA ALA A 460 -12.24 -12.08 2.75
C ALA A 460 -11.72 -12.06 1.31
N LYS A 461 -11.57 -13.23 0.70
CA LYS A 461 -11.12 -13.37 -0.68
C LYS A 461 -11.92 -14.44 -1.40
N THR A 462 -12.38 -14.14 -2.59
CA THR A 462 -13.06 -15.06 -3.50
C THR A 462 -12.37 -15.00 -4.86
N THR A 463 -11.92 -16.15 -5.35
CA THR A 463 -11.34 -16.28 -6.69
C THR A 463 -12.13 -17.31 -7.50
N LEU A 464 -12.56 -16.93 -8.70
CA LEU A 464 -13.16 -17.82 -9.68
C LEU A 464 -12.22 -17.91 -10.87
N THR A 465 -11.89 -19.12 -11.29
CA THR A 465 -10.98 -19.39 -12.41
C THR A 465 -11.69 -20.20 -13.47
N TYR A 466 -11.58 -19.77 -14.72
CA TYR A 466 -12.10 -20.48 -15.87
C TYR A 466 -11.08 -20.45 -17.01
N GLY A 467 -10.74 -21.60 -17.53
CA GLY A 467 -9.76 -21.71 -18.58
C GLY A 467 -9.99 -22.88 -19.50
N GLN A 468 -9.10 -23.01 -20.47
CA GLN A 468 -9.15 -24.05 -21.48
C GLN A 468 -9.00 -25.45 -20.86
N TYR A 469 -8.04 -25.61 -19.95
CA TYR A 469 -7.71 -26.88 -19.31
C TYR A 469 -7.85 -26.86 -17.80
N ALA A 470 -8.32 -25.76 -17.22
CA ALA A 470 -8.49 -25.65 -15.77
C ALA A 470 -9.74 -24.84 -15.42
N ARG A 471 -10.46 -25.28 -14.38
CA ARG A 471 -11.58 -24.54 -13.76
C ARG A 471 -11.46 -24.65 -12.26
N GLY A 472 -11.86 -23.59 -11.55
CA GLY A 472 -11.77 -23.65 -10.10
C GLY A 472 -12.43 -22.47 -9.39
N PHE A 473 -12.55 -22.63 -8.09
CA PHE A 473 -12.92 -21.57 -7.16
C PHE A 473 -12.11 -21.69 -5.89
N ASP A 474 -11.92 -20.56 -5.25
CA ASP A 474 -11.25 -20.43 -3.96
C ASP A 474 -12.01 -19.39 -3.15
N LEU A 475 -12.47 -19.77 -1.96
CA LEU A 475 -13.17 -18.91 -1.01
C LEU A 475 -12.38 -18.95 0.29
N ALA A 476 -11.74 -17.86 0.64
CA ALA A 476 -10.91 -17.76 1.83
C ALA A 476 -11.41 -16.63 2.75
N PHE A 477 -11.42 -16.91 4.04
CA PHE A 477 -11.68 -15.94 5.08
C PHE A 477 -10.61 -16.11 6.16
N THR A 478 -10.00 -15.00 6.59
CA THR A 478 -8.92 -15.02 7.60
C THR A 478 -9.11 -13.89 8.59
N ASP A 479 -9.16 -14.26 9.86
CA ASP A 479 -9.00 -13.35 10.99
C ASP A 479 -7.51 -13.29 11.37
N PRO A 480 -6.80 -12.16 11.15
CA PRO A 480 -5.38 -12.04 11.47
C PRO A 480 -5.08 -11.87 12.97
N TRP A 481 -6.12 -11.61 13.78
CA TRP A 481 -6.01 -11.39 15.23
C TRP A 481 -6.99 -12.25 16.03
N PHE A 482 -6.99 -13.52 15.74
CA PHE A 482 -7.92 -14.47 16.37
C PHE A 482 -7.83 -14.40 17.90
N LEU A 483 -8.99 -14.21 18.54
CA LEU A 483 -9.12 -14.00 19.99
C LEU A 483 -8.30 -12.81 20.53
N GLY A 484 -8.07 -11.80 19.71
CA GLY A 484 -7.32 -10.59 20.10
C GLY A 484 -5.81 -10.81 20.28
N GLN A 485 -5.29 -11.91 19.76
CA GLN A 485 -3.86 -12.24 19.77
C GLN A 485 -3.28 -12.16 18.36
N ARG A 486 -1.97 -11.99 18.22
CA ARG A 486 -1.26 -12.06 16.94
C ARG A 486 -1.19 -13.49 16.40
N LEU A 487 -2.33 -14.14 16.35
CA LEU A 487 -2.56 -15.46 15.80
C LEU A 487 -3.57 -15.34 14.68
N SER A 488 -3.17 -15.57 13.45
CA SER A 488 -4.11 -15.63 12.34
C SER A 488 -4.84 -16.96 12.31
N LEU A 489 -6.15 -16.94 12.10
CA LEU A 489 -6.94 -18.14 11.84
C LEU A 489 -7.71 -17.94 10.53
N GLY A 490 -7.47 -18.81 9.56
CA GLY A 490 -8.12 -18.75 8.25
C GLY A 490 -8.85 -20.04 7.91
N GLY A 491 -9.98 -19.89 7.23
CA GLY A 491 -10.72 -20.97 6.59
C GLY A 491 -10.73 -20.79 5.08
N GLU A 492 -10.58 -21.88 4.34
CA GLU A 492 -10.54 -21.90 2.87
C GLU A 492 -11.41 -23.05 2.35
N LEU A 493 -12.26 -22.75 1.38
CA LEU A 493 -12.99 -23.73 0.58
C LEU A 493 -12.51 -23.61 -0.84
N PHE A 494 -12.06 -24.72 -1.41
CA PHE A 494 -11.48 -24.72 -2.74
C PHE A 494 -11.99 -25.85 -3.60
N GLY A 495 -12.02 -25.58 -4.92
CA GLY A 495 -12.31 -26.59 -5.90
C GLY A 495 -11.50 -26.35 -7.16
N ARG A 496 -10.88 -27.39 -7.70
CA ARG A 496 -10.13 -27.32 -8.95
C ARG A 496 -10.40 -28.55 -9.80
N GLN A 497 -10.62 -28.33 -11.07
CA GLN A 497 -10.64 -29.38 -12.10
C GLN A 497 -9.59 -29.04 -13.14
N THR A 498 -8.80 -30.05 -13.54
CA THR A 498 -7.88 -29.93 -14.66
C THR A 498 -8.26 -30.96 -15.72
N PHE A 499 -8.35 -30.52 -16.94
CA PHE A 499 -8.73 -31.37 -18.08
C PHE A 499 -7.51 -31.88 -18.82
N ALA A 500 -7.68 -33.04 -19.43
CA ALA A 500 -6.67 -33.64 -20.26
C ALA A 500 -6.22 -32.71 -21.40
N ASN A 501 -4.93 -32.75 -21.71
CA ASN A 501 -4.31 -31.91 -22.72
C ASN A 501 -3.09 -32.67 -23.32
N SER A 502 -2.31 -32.03 -24.18
CA SER A 502 -1.13 -32.63 -24.80
C SER A 502 -0.05 -33.11 -23.82
N ASN A 503 -0.07 -32.65 -22.58
CA ASN A 503 0.93 -32.95 -21.55
C ASN A 503 0.42 -33.89 -20.45
N GLN A 504 -0.89 -34.13 -20.41
CA GLN A 504 -1.56 -34.96 -19.39
C GLN A 504 -2.77 -35.65 -20.02
N ALA A 505 -2.75 -36.97 -20.05
CA ALA A 505 -3.77 -37.78 -20.71
C ALA A 505 -5.00 -38.08 -19.83
N PHE A 506 -5.20 -37.37 -18.71
CA PHE A 506 -6.28 -37.63 -17.77
C PHE A 506 -6.78 -36.34 -17.14
N ASN A 507 -8.04 -36.37 -16.70
CA ASN A 507 -8.61 -35.28 -15.93
C ASN A 507 -8.35 -35.48 -14.44
N THR A 508 -8.23 -34.37 -13.70
CA THR A 508 -8.16 -34.41 -12.24
C THR A 508 -9.23 -33.52 -11.61
N SER A 509 -9.69 -33.92 -10.43
CA SER A 509 -10.57 -33.12 -9.61
C SER A 509 -10.05 -33.05 -8.17
N LEU A 510 -10.14 -31.87 -7.56
CA LEU A 510 -9.75 -31.60 -6.20
C LEU A 510 -10.78 -30.64 -5.58
N TYR A 511 -11.46 -31.09 -4.49
CA TYR A 511 -12.41 -30.25 -3.75
C TYR A 511 -12.17 -30.44 -2.27
N GLY A 512 -12.12 -29.36 -1.52
CA GLY A 512 -11.83 -29.51 -0.11
C GLY A 512 -12.02 -28.24 0.71
N ALA A 513 -11.71 -28.42 1.99
CA ALA A 513 -11.64 -27.35 2.97
C ALA A 513 -10.31 -27.43 3.72
N LYS A 514 -9.82 -26.27 4.11
CA LYS A 514 -8.59 -26.12 4.88
C LYS A 514 -8.78 -25.08 5.96
N VAL A 515 -8.29 -25.36 7.15
CA VAL A 515 -8.16 -24.39 8.22
C VAL A 515 -6.67 -24.18 8.47
N THR A 516 -6.25 -22.93 8.58
CA THR A 516 -4.85 -22.56 8.80
C THR A 516 -4.75 -21.62 9.98
N ALA A 517 -3.89 -21.94 10.94
CA ALA A 517 -3.47 -21.04 12.01
C ALA A 517 -2.02 -20.60 11.74
N GLY A 518 -1.70 -19.33 11.95
CA GLY A 518 -0.36 -18.81 11.69
C GLY A 518 0.02 -17.75 12.71
N THR A 519 1.31 -17.73 13.07
CA THR A 519 1.85 -16.70 13.96
C THR A 519 3.26 -16.29 13.54
N PRO A 520 3.58 -14.99 13.58
CA PRO A 520 4.97 -14.54 13.46
C PRO A 520 5.70 -14.84 14.78
N ILE A 521 6.83 -15.51 14.69
CA ILE A 521 7.74 -15.76 15.84
C ILE A 521 8.70 -14.57 15.99
N THR A 522 9.22 -14.10 14.87
CA THR A 522 10.03 -12.87 14.76
C THR A 522 9.59 -12.09 13.53
N ASP A 523 10.17 -10.91 13.31
CA ASP A 523 9.90 -10.10 12.11
C ASP A 523 10.23 -10.87 10.81
N ASN A 524 11.16 -11.84 10.88
CA ASN A 524 11.64 -12.58 9.73
C ASN A 524 11.17 -14.04 9.71
N LEU A 525 10.59 -14.56 10.80
CA LEU A 525 10.23 -15.97 10.95
C LEU A 525 8.75 -16.12 11.28
N GLY A 526 8.02 -16.80 10.43
CA GLY A 526 6.62 -17.17 10.65
C GLY A 526 6.42 -18.68 10.65
N VAL A 527 5.48 -19.15 11.44
CA VAL A 527 5.06 -20.56 11.52
C VAL A 527 3.57 -20.65 11.24
N THR A 528 3.19 -21.69 10.49
CA THR A 528 1.79 -22.00 10.17
C THR A 528 1.49 -23.44 10.49
N TRP A 529 0.26 -23.70 10.94
CA TRP A 529 -0.31 -25.04 11.09
C TRP A 529 -1.60 -25.09 10.31
N SER A 530 -1.88 -26.23 9.71
CA SER A 530 -3.11 -26.40 8.95
C SER A 530 -3.71 -27.77 9.15
N TYR A 531 -5.03 -27.83 9.03
CA TYR A 531 -5.78 -29.06 8.84
C TYR A 531 -6.51 -28.96 7.51
N SER A 532 -6.37 -29.99 6.68
CA SER A 532 -6.98 -30.06 5.35
C SER A 532 -7.78 -31.35 5.21
N ILE A 533 -8.97 -31.21 4.67
CA ILE A 533 -9.78 -32.34 4.22
C ILE A 533 -10.18 -32.10 2.77
N TYR A 534 -9.83 -33.01 1.88
CA TYR A 534 -10.14 -32.86 0.47
C TYR A 534 -10.41 -34.19 -0.21
N ASN A 535 -11.26 -34.15 -1.22
CA ASN A 535 -11.50 -35.25 -2.13
C ASN A 535 -10.65 -35.02 -3.39
N GLN A 536 -9.89 -36.03 -3.78
CA GLN A 536 -9.05 -35.99 -4.98
C GLN A 536 -9.45 -37.16 -5.90
N GLY A 537 -9.63 -36.86 -7.18
CA GLY A 537 -10.06 -37.85 -8.17
C GLY A 537 -9.28 -37.73 -9.47
N LEU A 538 -9.18 -38.86 -10.17
CA LEU A 538 -8.65 -38.97 -11.52
C LEU A 538 -9.70 -39.67 -12.39
N SER A 539 -9.93 -39.14 -13.60
CA SER A 539 -10.81 -39.76 -14.58
C SER A 539 -10.18 -39.71 -15.97
N LEU A 540 -10.47 -40.72 -16.78
CA LEU A 540 -9.98 -40.82 -18.16
C LEU A 540 -10.87 -39.97 -19.08
N ASP A 541 -10.24 -39.39 -20.11
CA ASP A 541 -10.98 -38.78 -21.22
C ASP A 541 -11.16 -39.84 -22.33
N PRO A 542 -12.38 -40.19 -22.73
CA PRO A 542 -12.64 -41.18 -23.75
C PRO A 542 -12.02 -40.84 -25.13
N ALA A 543 -11.76 -39.56 -25.37
CA ALA A 543 -11.18 -39.10 -26.64
C ALA A 543 -9.66 -39.31 -26.74
N ILE A 544 -8.99 -39.65 -25.64
CA ILE A 544 -7.55 -39.91 -25.60
C ILE A 544 -7.28 -41.39 -25.76
N GLY A 545 -6.26 -41.72 -26.53
CA GLY A 545 -5.87 -43.11 -26.82
C GLY A 545 -5.59 -43.97 -25.58
N THR A 546 -4.95 -45.08 -25.73
CA THR A 546 -4.67 -46.02 -24.64
C THR A 546 -3.70 -45.40 -23.63
N VAL A 547 -4.22 -45.00 -22.47
CA VAL A 547 -3.41 -44.44 -21.38
C VAL A 547 -2.64 -45.54 -20.65
N SER A 548 -1.60 -45.17 -19.96
CA SER A 548 -0.74 -46.05 -19.15
C SER A 548 -1.56 -46.84 -18.12
N LEU A 549 -1.21 -48.09 -17.91
CA LEU A 549 -1.90 -48.99 -16.99
C LEU A 549 -2.00 -48.45 -15.56
N PRO A 550 -0.96 -47.85 -14.95
CA PRO A 550 -1.07 -47.20 -13.63
C PRO A 550 -2.13 -46.09 -13.58
N ILE A 551 -2.26 -45.31 -14.65
CA ILE A 551 -3.29 -44.28 -14.77
C ILE A 551 -4.67 -44.90 -14.87
N GLN A 552 -4.85 -45.97 -15.65
CA GLN A 552 -6.11 -46.69 -15.74
C GLN A 552 -6.54 -47.23 -14.36
N GLN A 553 -5.62 -47.80 -13.62
CA GLN A 553 -5.87 -48.36 -12.28
C GLN A 553 -6.22 -47.23 -11.28
N ALA A 554 -5.55 -46.09 -11.34
CA ALA A 554 -5.86 -44.92 -10.52
C ALA A 554 -7.26 -44.38 -10.87
N ALA A 555 -7.64 -44.38 -12.15
CA ALA A 555 -8.99 -43.97 -12.58
C ALA A 555 -10.08 -44.94 -12.11
N GLN A 556 -9.80 -46.28 -12.16
CA GLN A 556 -10.73 -47.29 -11.65
C GLN A 556 -10.90 -47.25 -10.13
N ALA A 557 -9.88 -46.85 -9.38
CA ALA A 557 -9.94 -46.62 -7.95
C ALA A 557 -10.86 -45.43 -7.58
N GLY A 558 -11.13 -44.56 -8.54
CA GLY A 558 -12.03 -43.40 -8.38
C GLY A 558 -11.44 -42.28 -7.52
N SER A 559 -12.33 -41.48 -6.94
CA SER A 559 -11.93 -40.40 -6.02
C SER A 559 -11.76 -40.91 -4.60
N TYR A 560 -10.89 -40.28 -3.86
CA TYR A 560 -10.60 -40.62 -2.46
C TYR A 560 -10.46 -39.39 -1.59
N TRP A 561 -10.82 -39.55 -0.32
CA TRP A 561 -10.66 -38.50 0.68
C TRP A 561 -9.27 -38.53 1.31
N VAL A 562 -8.69 -37.37 1.45
CA VAL A 562 -7.44 -37.12 2.19
C VAL A 562 -7.76 -36.22 3.36
N SER A 563 -7.33 -36.60 4.55
CA SER A 563 -7.38 -35.81 5.77
C SER A 563 -5.97 -35.67 6.31
N SER A 564 -5.47 -34.47 6.40
CA SER A 564 -4.07 -34.20 6.74
C SER A 564 -3.90 -33.02 7.69
N ILE A 565 -2.85 -33.10 8.52
CA ILE A 565 -2.30 -31.95 9.22
C ILE A 565 -1.06 -31.47 8.51
N GLY A 566 -0.85 -30.16 8.51
CA GLY A 566 0.31 -29.55 7.91
C GLY A 566 1.02 -28.59 8.86
N SER A 567 2.30 -28.41 8.66
CA SER A 567 3.08 -27.35 9.29
C SER A 567 3.94 -26.65 8.24
N GLY A 568 4.08 -25.33 8.35
CA GLY A 568 4.93 -24.54 7.49
C GLY A 568 5.80 -23.60 8.30
N VAL A 569 7.04 -23.46 7.89
CA VAL A 569 7.96 -22.46 8.44
C VAL A 569 8.44 -21.60 7.30
N THR A 570 8.34 -20.29 7.44
CA THR A 570 8.81 -19.33 6.44
C THR A 570 9.77 -18.35 7.09
N TYR A 571 10.95 -18.21 6.49
CA TYR A 571 11.97 -17.23 6.88
C TYR A 571 12.22 -16.28 5.71
N SER A 572 12.23 -14.97 5.97
CA SER A 572 12.42 -13.95 4.94
C SER A 572 13.21 -12.76 5.45
N THR A 573 14.32 -12.45 4.77
CA THR A 573 15.11 -11.24 4.98
C THR A 573 15.18 -10.40 3.70
N LEU A 574 14.22 -10.59 2.79
CA LEU A 574 14.20 -9.89 1.49
C LEU A 574 14.04 -8.39 1.69
N ASP A 575 14.81 -7.61 0.94
CA ASP A 575 14.74 -6.14 0.91
C ASP A 575 13.39 -5.65 0.33
N ASN A 576 12.86 -6.35 -0.66
CA ASN A 576 11.55 -6.08 -1.25
C ASN A 576 10.86 -7.41 -1.58
N PRO A 577 9.71 -7.74 -0.95
CA PRO A 577 9.00 -8.98 -1.24
C PRO A 577 8.48 -9.12 -2.68
N LYS A 578 8.22 -8.00 -3.37
CA LYS A 578 7.70 -8.01 -4.76
C LYS A 578 8.80 -8.12 -5.80
N ASP A 579 9.90 -7.41 -5.59
CA ASP A 579 11.05 -7.36 -6.51
C ASP A 579 12.35 -7.41 -5.69
N PRO A 580 12.73 -8.59 -5.18
CA PRO A 580 13.89 -8.73 -4.30
C PRO A 580 15.20 -8.56 -5.06
N THR A 581 16.10 -7.77 -4.48
CA THR A 581 17.45 -7.61 -4.98
C THR A 581 18.50 -8.15 -4.01
N SER A 582 18.15 -8.33 -2.73
CA SER A 582 19.02 -8.89 -1.70
C SER A 582 18.23 -9.64 -0.64
N GLY A 583 18.88 -10.57 0.03
CA GLY A 583 18.33 -11.32 1.14
C GLY A 583 18.06 -12.79 0.83
N VAL A 584 17.50 -13.47 1.82
CA VAL A 584 17.18 -14.90 1.78
C VAL A 584 15.70 -15.08 2.04
N TRP A 585 15.08 -15.95 1.26
CA TRP A 585 13.75 -16.46 1.52
C TRP A 585 13.81 -17.97 1.55
N ALA A 586 13.27 -18.58 2.62
CA ALA A 586 13.24 -20.02 2.79
C ALA A 586 11.88 -20.45 3.32
N ARG A 587 11.35 -21.53 2.78
CA ARG A 587 10.10 -22.12 3.21
C ARG A 587 10.18 -23.64 3.23
N THR A 588 9.77 -24.23 4.34
CA THR A 588 9.50 -25.66 4.46
C THR A 588 8.03 -25.89 4.72
N ASN A 589 7.44 -26.90 4.06
CA ASN A 589 6.07 -27.33 4.34
C ASN A 589 6.09 -28.85 4.58
N ASN A 590 5.44 -29.27 5.64
CA ASN A 590 5.26 -30.65 5.98
C ASN A 590 3.75 -30.98 6.00
N GLU A 591 3.38 -32.13 5.50
CA GLU A 591 2.03 -32.65 5.49
C GLU A 591 2.02 -34.09 5.97
N PHE A 592 1.18 -34.42 6.92
CA PHE A 592 0.95 -35.77 7.41
C PHE A 592 -0.52 -36.14 7.19
N ALA A 593 -0.75 -36.98 6.22
CA ALA A 593 -2.08 -37.49 5.84
C ALA A 593 -2.36 -38.85 6.46
N GLY A 594 -3.61 -39.08 6.88
CA GLY A 594 -4.04 -40.34 7.45
C GLY A 594 -4.79 -40.23 8.77
N LEU A 595 -5.24 -39.03 9.11
CA LEU A 595 -6.12 -38.75 10.28
C LEU A 595 -7.61 -39.02 9.95
N GLY A 596 -7.87 -39.93 9.06
CA GLY A 596 -9.13 -40.21 8.39
C GLY A 596 -8.91 -40.16 6.86
N GLY A 597 -9.87 -40.66 6.08
CA GLY A 597 -9.73 -40.78 4.64
C GLY A 597 -8.91 -42.01 4.19
N ALA A 598 -8.75 -42.14 2.89
CA ALA A 598 -8.15 -43.34 2.26
C ALA A 598 -6.62 -43.23 2.05
N ALA A 599 -6.06 -42.03 2.05
CA ALA A 599 -4.63 -41.83 1.77
C ALA A 599 -3.83 -41.65 3.05
N LYS A 600 -2.69 -42.35 3.14
CA LYS A 600 -1.75 -42.26 4.28
C LYS A 600 -0.35 -41.99 3.74
N PHE A 601 0.14 -40.78 3.94
CA PHE A 601 1.49 -40.38 3.54
C PHE A 601 2.05 -39.26 4.42
N ALA A 602 3.35 -39.14 4.45
CA ALA A 602 4.06 -37.98 4.94
C ALA A 602 4.78 -37.30 3.76
N ARG A 603 4.66 -36.01 3.65
CA ARG A 603 5.27 -35.21 2.59
C ARG A 603 6.02 -34.03 3.20
N THR A 604 7.20 -33.75 2.68
CA THR A 604 7.92 -32.51 2.94
C THR A 604 8.30 -31.84 1.63
N THR A 605 8.30 -30.50 1.61
CA THR A 605 8.78 -29.69 0.47
C THR A 605 9.54 -28.49 0.99
N ASP A 606 10.70 -28.23 0.43
CA ASP A 606 11.59 -27.14 0.78
C ASP A 606 11.86 -26.27 -0.45
N ASP A 607 11.89 -24.94 -0.27
CA ASP A 607 12.25 -23.96 -1.29
C ASP A 607 13.09 -22.87 -0.63
N VAL A 608 14.32 -22.69 -1.08
CA VAL A 608 15.24 -21.68 -0.59
C VAL A 608 15.67 -20.81 -1.76
N ARG A 609 15.62 -19.49 -1.59
CA ARG A 609 16.04 -18.50 -2.57
C ARG A 609 16.98 -17.50 -1.92
N VAL A 610 18.09 -17.24 -2.59
CA VAL A 610 19.08 -16.25 -2.16
C VAL A 610 19.25 -15.25 -3.27
N TYR A 611 19.09 -13.98 -2.93
CA TYR A 611 19.27 -12.84 -3.82
C TYR A 611 20.49 -12.06 -3.39
N GLN A 612 21.40 -11.81 -4.33
CA GLN A 612 22.65 -11.10 -4.07
C GLN A 612 22.91 -10.07 -5.18
N PRO A 613 22.98 -8.79 -4.86
CA PRO A 613 23.46 -7.79 -5.82
C PRO A 613 24.94 -8.05 -6.11
N ILE A 614 25.29 -8.16 -7.42
CA ILE A 614 26.66 -8.47 -7.85
C ILE A 614 27.38 -7.17 -8.21
N THR A 615 26.81 -6.37 -9.11
CA THR A 615 27.34 -5.06 -9.50
C THR A 615 26.24 -4.24 -10.15
N GLY A 616 26.11 -2.96 -9.79
CA GLY A 616 25.06 -2.08 -10.30
C GLY A 616 23.68 -2.69 -10.12
N ASP A 617 22.96 -2.89 -11.24
CA ASP A 617 21.63 -3.48 -11.27
C ASP A 617 21.62 -4.97 -11.58
N LEU A 618 22.77 -5.62 -11.60
CA LEU A 618 22.90 -7.07 -11.82
C LEU A 618 22.65 -7.80 -10.50
N VAL A 619 21.62 -8.63 -10.47
CA VAL A 619 21.24 -9.45 -9.32
C VAL A 619 21.48 -10.91 -9.63
N GLY A 620 22.22 -11.59 -8.78
CA GLY A 620 22.35 -13.05 -8.78
C GLY A 620 21.26 -13.68 -7.95
N VAL A 621 20.60 -14.70 -8.48
CA VAL A 621 19.57 -15.46 -7.77
C VAL A 621 19.96 -16.92 -7.78
N VAL A 622 19.99 -17.54 -6.60
CA VAL A 622 20.14 -18.99 -6.46
C VAL A 622 18.91 -19.54 -5.80
N ARG A 623 18.30 -20.56 -6.39
CA ARG A 623 17.15 -21.27 -5.84
C ARG A 623 17.49 -22.74 -5.68
N ALA A 624 17.13 -23.31 -4.55
CA ALA A 624 17.19 -24.75 -4.31
C ALA A 624 15.83 -25.23 -3.84
N GLN A 625 15.33 -26.32 -4.42
CA GLN A 625 14.08 -26.95 -4.03
C GLN A 625 14.28 -28.43 -3.79
N GLY A 626 13.55 -28.98 -2.85
CA GLY A 626 13.52 -30.41 -2.56
C GLY A 626 12.13 -30.86 -2.17
N GLY A 627 11.83 -32.12 -2.40
CA GLY A 627 10.60 -32.74 -1.94
C GLY A 627 10.75 -34.21 -1.75
N TYR A 628 10.10 -34.69 -0.71
CA TYR A 628 10.02 -36.09 -0.36
C TYR A 628 8.61 -36.46 0.06
N VAL A 629 8.08 -37.54 -0.46
CA VAL A 629 6.80 -38.10 -0.05
C VAL A 629 6.90 -39.60 0.14
N ALA A 630 6.42 -40.12 1.26
CA ALA A 630 6.43 -41.54 1.54
C ALA A 630 5.07 -41.99 2.09
N PRO A 631 4.53 -43.11 1.65
CA PRO A 631 3.38 -43.72 2.28
C PRO A 631 3.76 -44.34 3.63
N TRP A 632 2.77 -44.46 4.51
CA TRP A 632 2.95 -45.16 5.79
C TRP A 632 1.79 -46.11 6.07
N GLY A 633 1.93 -46.95 7.12
CA GLY A 633 0.91 -47.91 7.52
C GLY A 633 0.66 -49.04 6.51
N GLY A 634 1.64 -49.40 5.70
CA GLY A 634 1.53 -50.48 4.70
C GLY A 634 0.66 -50.10 3.48
N GLN A 635 0.27 -48.86 3.31
CA GLN A 635 -0.48 -48.40 2.14
C GLN A 635 0.41 -47.95 1.00
N GLN A 636 -0.15 -47.90 -0.19
CA GLN A 636 0.52 -47.35 -1.35
C GLN A 636 0.23 -45.84 -1.46
N LEU A 637 1.20 -45.12 -2.00
CA LEU A 637 1.00 -43.68 -2.29
C LEU A 637 0.06 -43.53 -3.49
N PRO A 638 -1.05 -42.82 -3.35
CA PRO A 638 -1.90 -42.51 -4.50
C PRO A 638 -1.12 -41.72 -5.55
N LEU A 639 -1.35 -42.02 -6.85
CA LEU A 639 -0.64 -41.44 -7.96
C LEU A 639 -0.52 -39.90 -7.91
N LEU A 640 -1.66 -39.26 -7.67
CA LEU A 640 -1.74 -37.78 -7.61
C LEU A 640 -1.06 -37.18 -6.37
N SER A 641 -0.64 -38.01 -5.41
CA SER A 641 0.13 -37.56 -4.23
C SER A 641 1.64 -37.48 -4.50
N GLY A 642 2.12 -37.97 -5.65
CA GLY A 642 3.51 -37.82 -6.10
C GLY A 642 3.83 -36.42 -6.63
N PHE A 643 5.09 -36.19 -6.91
CA PHE A 643 5.57 -34.96 -7.56
C PHE A 643 5.66 -35.15 -9.08
N PHE A 644 5.32 -34.10 -9.83
CA PHE A 644 5.36 -34.11 -11.29
C PHE A 644 6.36 -33.08 -11.80
N GLY A 645 7.25 -33.50 -12.70
CA GLY A 645 8.33 -32.69 -13.25
C GLY A 645 7.87 -31.80 -14.40
N GLY A 646 8.11 -30.50 -14.28
CA GLY A 646 7.72 -29.52 -15.28
C GLY A 646 8.53 -28.22 -15.20
N PRO A 647 8.11 -27.17 -15.91
CA PRO A 647 8.85 -25.91 -16.02
C PRO A 647 9.04 -25.18 -14.68
N GLN A 648 8.18 -25.40 -13.71
CA GLN A 648 8.30 -24.84 -12.36
C GLN A 648 9.50 -25.42 -11.57
N LEU A 649 10.00 -26.59 -11.97
CA LEU A 649 11.17 -27.25 -11.40
C LEU A 649 12.41 -27.04 -12.27
N ILE A 650 12.32 -27.34 -13.58
CA ILE A 650 13.41 -27.22 -14.56
C ILE A 650 12.80 -26.66 -15.85
N ARG A 651 13.18 -25.46 -16.25
CA ARG A 651 12.73 -24.82 -17.50
C ARG A 651 13.27 -25.62 -18.72
N GLY A 652 12.56 -25.56 -19.82
CA GLY A 652 12.91 -26.31 -21.04
C GLY A 652 12.27 -27.69 -21.14
N PHE A 653 11.61 -28.17 -20.09
CA PHE A 653 10.77 -29.36 -20.10
C PHE A 653 9.29 -28.98 -20.11
N ALA A 654 8.49 -29.76 -20.80
CA ALA A 654 7.04 -29.57 -20.82
C ALA A 654 6.42 -29.85 -19.42
N PRO A 655 5.19 -29.38 -19.13
CA PRO A 655 4.44 -29.85 -17.96
C PRO A 655 4.37 -31.38 -17.96
N ASN A 656 4.64 -32.00 -16.82
CA ASN A 656 4.79 -33.45 -16.68
C ASN A 656 5.87 -34.04 -17.63
N GLY A 657 6.84 -33.21 -18.06
CA GLY A 657 7.79 -33.56 -19.14
C GLY A 657 8.95 -34.41 -18.70
N PHE A 658 9.28 -34.49 -17.43
CA PHE A 658 10.37 -35.35 -16.92
C PHE A 658 9.99 -36.04 -15.61
N GLY A 659 10.72 -37.06 -15.26
CA GLY A 659 10.49 -37.89 -14.10
C GLY A 659 10.12 -39.32 -14.48
N PRO A 660 9.62 -40.13 -13.52
CA PRO A 660 9.15 -41.48 -13.79
C PRO A 660 8.04 -41.52 -14.83
N ARG A 661 8.21 -42.38 -15.85
CA ARG A 661 7.33 -42.40 -17.03
C ARG A 661 7.07 -43.82 -17.51
N ASP A 662 5.85 -44.12 -17.92
CA ASP A 662 5.55 -45.32 -18.71
C ASP A 662 6.10 -45.10 -20.14
N ILE A 663 6.98 -45.95 -20.54
CA ILE A 663 7.55 -45.98 -21.90
C ILE A 663 7.11 -47.20 -22.70
N THR A 664 5.96 -47.79 -22.33
CA THR A 664 5.40 -48.96 -23.01
C THR A 664 4.87 -48.54 -24.38
N PRO A 665 5.31 -49.19 -25.48
CA PRO A 665 4.82 -48.85 -26.80
C PRO A 665 3.29 -49.01 -26.93
N GLY A 666 2.64 -48.05 -27.60
CA GLY A 666 1.19 -48.06 -27.82
C GLY A 666 0.38 -47.44 -26.72
N THR A 667 1.03 -46.90 -25.68
CA THR A 667 0.37 -46.06 -24.66
C THR A 667 0.68 -44.57 -24.88
N THR A 668 -0.03 -43.71 -24.15
CA THR A 668 0.22 -42.26 -24.15
C THR A 668 1.55 -41.86 -23.50
N MET A 669 2.33 -42.85 -23.03
CA MET A 669 3.62 -42.61 -22.35
C MET A 669 3.55 -41.60 -21.22
N ASP A 670 2.61 -41.80 -20.29
CA ASP A 670 2.28 -40.85 -19.24
C ASP A 670 3.38 -40.71 -18.18
N ASN A 671 3.53 -39.51 -17.63
CA ASN A 671 4.30 -39.29 -16.42
C ASN A 671 3.54 -39.86 -15.22
N LEU A 672 4.22 -40.68 -14.42
CA LEU A 672 3.66 -41.39 -13.27
C LEU A 672 3.92 -40.70 -11.93
N GLY A 673 4.55 -39.53 -11.95
CA GLY A 673 5.01 -38.85 -10.75
C GLY A 673 6.18 -39.55 -10.06
N GLY A 674 6.93 -38.82 -9.26
CA GLY A 674 8.01 -39.34 -8.43
C GLY A 674 7.80 -39.00 -6.96
N ASN A 675 8.48 -39.71 -6.07
CA ASN A 675 8.39 -39.52 -4.63
C ASN A 675 9.49 -38.59 -4.11
N ILE A 676 10.55 -38.41 -4.85
CA ILE A 676 11.74 -37.66 -4.45
C ILE A 676 12.16 -36.74 -5.60
N TYR A 677 12.33 -35.46 -5.30
CA TYR A 677 12.97 -34.54 -6.24
C TYR A 677 13.94 -33.60 -5.52
N TRP A 678 14.90 -33.12 -6.27
CA TRP A 678 15.67 -31.94 -5.96
C TRP A 678 15.91 -31.15 -7.23
N THR A 679 15.95 -29.82 -7.10
CA THR A 679 16.32 -28.93 -8.21
C THR A 679 17.12 -27.76 -7.70
N THR A 680 18.01 -27.24 -8.51
CA THR A 680 18.74 -26.00 -8.28
C THR A 680 18.66 -25.14 -9.53
N SER A 681 18.53 -23.85 -9.33
CA SER A 681 18.53 -22.83 -10.36
C SER A 681 19.50 -21.73 -9.99
N ALA A 682 20.35 -21.34 -10.92
CA ALA A 682 21.17 -20.15 -10.83
C ALA A 682 20.74 -19.18 -11.93
N GLU A 683 20.48 -17.94 -11.58
CA GLU A 683 19.96 -16.94 -12.50
C GLU A 683 20.67 -15.59 -12.28
N LEU A 684 21.01 -14.91 -13.37
CA LEU A 684 21.56 -13.57 -13.39
C LEU A 684 20.53 -12.64 -14.03
N GLN A 685 19.99 -11.72 -13.25
CA GLN A 685 18.95 -10.77 -13.69
C GLN A 685 19.53 -9.36 -13.84
N ALA A 686 19.17 -8.69 -14.94
CA ALA A 686 19.52 -7.30 -15.19
C ALA A 686 18.37 -6.59 -15.92
N PRO A 687 18.20 -5.27 -15.75
CA PRO A 687 17.29 -4.47 -16.56
C PRO A 687 17.65 -4.59 -18.05
N VAL A 688 16.65 -4.57 -18.92
CA VAL A 688 16.89 -4.60 -20.36
C VAL A 688 17.58 -3.29 -20.79
N PRO A 689 18.76 -3.35 -21.44
CA PRO A 689 19.42 -2.15 -21.92
C PRO A 689 18.54 -1.34 -22.88
N PHE A 690 18.64 -0.01 -22.82
CA PHE A 690 17.91 0.95 -23.68
C PHE A 690 16.39 1.02 -23.48
N VAL A 691 15.83 0.22 -22.57
CA VAL A 691 14.42 0.30 -22.18
C VAL A 691 14.32 1.21 -20.94
N PRO A 692 13.36 2.16 -20.89
CA PRO A 692 13.15 2.97 -19.70
C PRO A 692 12.91 2.11 -18.47
N PRO A 693 13.50 2.45 -17.31
CA PRO A 693 13.34 1.69 -16.07
C PRO A 693 11.88 1.48 -15.63
N ASP A 694 11.02 2.44 -15.97
CA ASP A 694 9.59 2.39 -15.64
C ASP A 694 8.84 1.27 -16.35
N ALA A 695 9.42 0.70 -17.42
CA ALA A 695 8.85 -0.45 -18.08
C ALA A 695 8.99 -1.74 -17.26
N GLN A 696 9.81 -1.73 -16.17
CA GLN A 696 10.04 -2.86 -15.27
C GLN A 696 10.37 -4.17 -16.02
N LEU A 697 11.17 -4.03 -17.09
CA LEU A 697 11.55 -5.14 -17.95
C LEU A 697 12.96 -5.60 -17.63
N LYS A 698 13.13 -6.90 -17.35
CA LYS A 698 14.40 -7.54 -17.00
C LYS A 698 14.73 -8.66 -17.96
N LEU A 699 16.01 -8.79 -18.25
CA LEU A 699 16.57 -9.97 -18.92
C LEU A 699 17.25 -10.85 -17.87
N ALA A 700 17.08 -12.16 -17.98
CA ALA A 700 17.78 -13.09 -17.13
C ALA A 700 18.48 -14.20 -17.95
N LEU A 701 19.67 -14.57 -17.50
CA LEU A 701 20.38 -15.77 -17.95
C LEU A 701 20.27 -16.80 -16.84
N PHE A 702 19.93 -18.04 -17.16
CA PHE A 702 19.73 -19.05 -16.16
C PHE A 702 20.33 -20.43 -16.53
N SER A 703 20.55 -21.21 -15.50
CA SER A 703 20.86 -22.65 -15.57
C SER A 703 20.08 -23.37 -14.49
N ASP A 704 19.28 -24.34 -14.90
CA ASP A 704 18.50 -25.19 -14.01
C ASP A 704 19.03 -26.63 -14.07
N THR A 705 19.03 -27.29 -12.91
CA THR A 705 19.41 -28.72 -12.85
C THR A 705 18.63 -29.42 -11.75
N GLY A 706 18.41 -30.72 -11.91
CA GLY A 706 17.74 -31.52 -10.91
C GLY A 706 17.40 -32.94 -11.36
N SER A 707 16.67 -33.62 -10.51
CA SER A 707 16.16 -34.96 -10.75
C SER A 707 14.84 -35.20 -10.03
N LEU A 708 14.03 -36.09 -10.60
CA LEU A 708 12.78 -36.56 -10.03
C LEU A 708 12.69 -38.09 -10.29
N TRP A 709 12.52 -38.88 -9.22
CA TRP A 709 12.54 -40.34 -9.29
C TRP A 709 11.70 -40.99 -8.17
N ALA A 710 11.80 -42.30 -8.04
CA ALA A 710 11.18 -43.14 -7.02
C ALA A 710 9.65 -43.19 -7.12
N THR A 711 9.11 -43.64 -8.26
CA THR A 711 7.66 -43.85 -8.36
C THR A 711 7.22 -45.15 -7.68
N ASN A 712 6.03 -45.12 -7.05
CA ASN A 712 5.38 -46.32 -6.51
C ASN A 712 4.56 -47.11 -7.56
N ALA A 713 4.48 -46.61 -8.78
CA ALA A 713 3.72 -47.28 -9.86
C ALA A 713 4.21 -48.69 -10.15
N SER A 714 5.46 -48.99 -9.85
CA SER A 714 6.05 -50.36 -9.97
C SER A 714 5.73 -51.30 -8.80
N THR A 715 5.16 -50.76 -7.70
CA THR A 715 4.85 -51.53 -6.47
C THR A 715 3.35 -51.71 -6.24
N VAL A 716 2.52 -51.37 -7.23
CA VAL A 716 1.06 -51.56 -7.13
C VAL A 716 0.78 -53.06 -7.03
N PRO A 717 0.03 -53.54 -5.98
CA PRO A 717 -0.35 -54.96 -5.89
C PRO A 717 -1.10 -55.38 -7.16
N GLY A 718 -0.64 -56.44 -7.79
CA GLY A 718 -1.11 -56.87 -9.11
C GLY A 718 -0.26 -56.34 -10.28
N LEU A 719 0.49 -55.24 -10.14
CA LEU A 719 1.39 -54.73 -11.15
C LEU A 719 2.77 -55.41 -11.06
N ALA A 720 3.29 -55.58 -9.83
CA ALA A 720 4.61 -56.22 -9.61
C ALA A 720 4.65 -57.70 -10.05
N THR A 721 3.49 -58.38 -10.01
CA THR A 721 3.31 -59.76 -10.47
C THR A 721 2.74 -59.86 -11.89
N SER A 722 2.21 -58.78 -12.44
CA SER A 722 1.55 -58.75 -13.76
C SER A 722 2.13 -57.76 -14.75
N LEU A 723 3.32 -57.17 -14.46
CA LEU A 723 4.08 -56.51 -15.52
C LEU A 723 4.36 -57.55 -16.59
N SER A 724 3.48 -57.60 -17.58
CA SER A 724 3.78 -58.30 -18.81
C SER A 724 5.19 -57.93 -19.25
N PRO A 725 6.00 -58.81 -19.83
CA PRO A 725 7.30 -58.45 -20.37
C PRO A 725 7.26 -57.24 -21.32
N ALA A 726 6.06 -56.80 -21.73
CA ALA A 726 5.83 -55.66 -22.57
C ALA A 726 5.74 -54.31 -21.81
N GLN A 727 5.45 -54.29 -20.51
CA GLN A 727 5.36 -53.04 -19.73
C GLN A 727 6.72 -52.52 -19.29
N ARG A 728 6.99 -51.24 -19.60
CA ARG A 728 8.30 -50.60 -19.34
C ARG A 728 8.08 -49.29 -18.59
N ILE A 729 8.51 -49.22 -17.34
CA ILE A 729 8.49 -47.98 -16.54
C ILE A 729 9.92 -47.48 -16.40
N ALA A 730 10.19 -46.31 -16.95
CA ALA A 730 11.42 -45.59 -16.72
C ALA A 730 11.35 -44.90 -15.36
N ASN A 731 12.25 -45.30 -14.43
CA ASN A 731 12.31 -44.74 -13.07
C ASN A 731 13.79 -44.64 -12.66
N SER A 732 14.47 -43.62 -13.17
CA SER A 732 15.90 -43.42 -12.93
C SER A 732 16.15 -42.08 -12.24
N GLN A 733 17.16 -42.04 -11.37
CA GLN A 733 17.69 -40.82 -10.75
C GLN A 733 18.58 -40.04 -11.75
N ALA A 734 18.16 -39.95 -13.00
CA ALA A 734 18.93 -39.28 -14.01
C ALA A 734 18.90 -37.76 -13.85
N LEU A 735 20.04 -37.15 -14.05
CA LEU A 735 20.17 -35.70 -14.05
C LEU A 735 19.49 -35.12 -15.29
N ARG A 736 18.71 -34.05 -15.07
CA ARG A 736 18.19 -33.16 -16.10
C ARG A 736 18.79 -31.80 -15.88
N ALA A 737 19.15 -31.12 -16.96
CA ALA A 737 19.67 -29.76 -16.88
C ALA A 737 19.28 -28.96 -18.12
N SER A 738 19.12 -27.70 -17.94
CA SER A 738 18.87 -26.72 -19.01
C SER A 738 19.61 -25.44 -18.77
N VAL A 739 19.85 -24.71 -19.86
CA VAL A 739 20.35 -23.32 -19.83
C VAL A 739 19.46 -22.47 -20.72
N GLY A 740 19.34 -21.21 -20.41
CA GLY A 740 18.45 -20.36 -21.19
C GLY A 740 18.47 -18.89 -20.84
N VAL A 741 17.56 -18.19 -21.50
CA VAL A 741 17.32 -16.76 -21.29
C VAL A 741 15.85 -16.55 -20.93
N SER A 742 15.59 -15.58 -20.07
CA SER A 742 14.23 -15.17 -19.70
C SER A 742 14.08 -13.69 -19.93
N LEU A 743 12.91 -13.31 -20.42
CA LEU A 743 12.40 -11.94 -20.39
C LEU A 743 11.33 -11.87 -19.30
N ILE A 744 11.55 -11.03 -18.31
CA ILE A 744 10.66 -10.86 -17.16
C ILE A 744 10.10 -9.43 -17.22
N TRP A 745 8.80 -9.32 -17.20
CA TRP A 745 8.11 -8.04 -17.25
C TRP A 745 7.05 -7.95 -16.14
N ASP A 746 7.26 -7.07 -15.18
CA ASP A 746 6.25 -6.74 -14.17
C ASP A 746 5.25 -5.76 -14.79
N SER A 747 4.26 -6.34 -15.52
CA SER A 747 3.24 -5.56 -16.21
C SER A 747 2.08 -5.20 -15.25
N MET A 748 1.29 -4.21 -15.65
CA MET A 748 0.07 -3.84 -14.94
C MET A 748 -0.99 -4.97 -14.92
N PHE A 749 -0.90 -5.92 -15.84
CA PHE A 749 -1.78 -7.10 -15.89
C PHE A 749 -1.23 -8.26 -15.04
N GLY A 750 -0.16 -8.03 -14.29
CA GLY A 750 0.59 -9.01 -13.54
C GLY A 750 1.93 -9.37 -14.19
N PRO A 751 2.70 -10.25 -13.54
CA PRO A 751 4.00 -10.65 -14.05
C PRO A 751 3.86 -11.44 -15.35
N ILE A 752 4.68 -11.10 -16.32
CA ILE A 752 4.81 -11.83 -17.58
C ILE A 752 6.24 -12.37 -17.66
N ARG A 753 6.37 -13.65 -17.95
CA ARG A 753 7.66 -14.30 -18.11
C ARG A 753 7.69 -15.10 -19.40
N VAL A 754 8.74 -14.88 -20.18
CA VAL A 754 9.02 -15.61 -21.41
C VAL A 754 10.37 -16.26 -21.27
N ASP A 755 10.41 -17.59 -21.32
CA ASP A 755 11.65 -18.36 -21.19
C ASP A 755 11.96 -19.06 -22.51
N TYR A 756 13.21 -18.95 -22.94
CA TYR A 756 13.77 -19.82 -23.97
C TYR A 756 14.85 -20.66 -23.34
N ALA A 757 14.58 -21.96 -23.19
CA ALA A 757 15.44 -22.91 -22.48
C ALA A 757 15.88 -24.02 -23.39
N TYR A 758 17.16 -24.34 -23.35
CA TYR A 758 17.74 -25.46 -24.06
C TYR A 758 18.12 -26.56 -23.07
N PRO A 759 17.44 -27.72 -23.10
CA PRO A 759 17.80 -28.87 -22.28
C PRO A 759 19.14 -29.47 -22.73
N ILE A 760 20.16 -29.38 -21.86
CA ILE A 760 21.51 -29.90 -22.10
C ILE A 760 21.70 -31.34 -21.59
N ALA A 761 20.91 -31.70 -20.56
CA ALA A 761 20.85 -33.08 -20.07
C ALA A 761 19.38 -33.53 -19.97
N LYS A 762 19.04 -34.60 -20.67
CA LYS A 762 17.70 -35.19 -20.70
C LYS A 762 17.76 -36.68 -21.02
N GLN A 763 16.67 -37.38 -20.71
CA GLN A 763 16.47 -38.76 -21.15
C GLN A 763 15.72 -38.82 -22.47
N SER A 764 15.82 -39.93 -23.20
CA SER A 764 15.15 -40.08 -24.49
C SER A 764 13.62 -40.03 -24.42
N TYR A 765 13.06 -40.33 -23.27
CA TYR A 765 11.64 -40.34 -22.98
C TYR A 765 11.13 -39.01 -22.37
N ASP A 766 11.99 -38.05 -22.08
CA ASP A 766 11.58 -36.75 -21.57
C ASP A 766 10.94 -35.91 -22.67
N VAL A 767 9.88 -35.19 -22.33
CA VAL A 767 9.20 -34.24 -23.22
C VAL A 767 9.73 -32.85 -22.98
N THR A 768 10.33 -32.27 -24.00
CA THR A 768 10.95 -30.94 -23.91
C THR A 768 10.05 -29.87 -24.53
N GLN A 769 10.07 -28.69 -23.93
CA GLN A 769 9.39 -27.47 -24.43
C GLN A 769 10.33 -26.31 -24.27
N ARG A 770 11.01 -25.90 -25.34
CA ARG A 770 12.05 -24.85 -25.28
C ARG A 770 11.51 -23.48 -25.06
N PHE A 771 10.36 -23.17 -25.61
CA PHE A 771 9.70 -21.88 -25.44
C PHE A 771 8.57 -22.03 -24.42
N GLN A 772 8.61 -21.21 -23.39
CA GLN A 772 7.64 -21.21 -22.32
C GLN A 772 7.17 -19.78 -22.08
N PHE A 773 5.87 -19.60 -21.96
CA PHE A 773 5.23 -18.31 -21.75
C PHE A 773 4.28 -18.42 -20.57
N HIS A 774 4.40 -17.47 -19.65
CA HIS A 774 3.54 -17.32 -18.50
C HIS A 774 3.12 -15.86 -18.40
N ALA A 775 1.82 -15.59 -18.35
CA ALA A 775 1.30 -14.24 -18.16
C ALA A 775 0.16 -14.27 -17.15
N GLY A 776 0.13 -13.29 -16.26
CA GLY A 776 -0.84 -13.14 -15.19
C GLY A 776 -0.34 -13.64 -13.83
N ALA A 777 -1.11 -13.38 -12.79
CA ALA A 777 -0.83 -13.87 -11.44
C ALA A 777 -1.23 -15.35 -11.36
N PHE A 778 -0.24 -16.24 -11.45
CA PHE A 778 -0.41 -17.69 -11.32
C PHE A 778 0.17 -18.19 -10.01
#